data_88266fd16f85df2b6a4c12a2b5e10414
#
_entry.id   88266fd16f85df2b6a4c12a2b5e10414
#
_cell.length_a   1.000
_cell.length_b   1.000
_cell.length_c   1.000
_cell.angle_alpha   90.00
_cell.angle_beta   90.00
_cell.angle_gamma   90.00
#
_symmetry.space_group_name_H-M   'P 1'
#
loop_
_entity.id
_entity.type
_entity.pdbx_description
1 polymer ?
#
loop_
_entity_poly.entity_id
_entity_poly.type
_entity_poly.pdbx_seq_one_letter_code
_entity_poly.pdbx_strand_id
1 'polypeptide(L)'
;MSTVDQTDLLRRARGRRAAATPAAAPARPVADGDQAPLSHAQQRMWLMDHLGQGGALYNVPVATRLRGPLDRAALATALTGLTERHAVLRTRYPRRGDQPYQQVDPVTPVPLPVLDATGPEQLAAEAARPFDLATGPVLRAVLLRHGPEDHTLLLTIHHIAIDGGALRFVAEDLAELYRAARDGVPDRLAAPAPSYADYARQERARDAELTAAADTLAAGLSGARPLSLLRPVPPGARERRAVLHTAPLEPAVLEELRVLGARHGATLFTVVLAAAFAALHIASGQDDLVLGCASGHRARPEFRRTVGLAVNTLAVRADPSGDPTFAELLGLVRTALLDAQQHHEVPLDLVVERLGAAARGADGTPLLSVSCDLVQNVDPLVLPGLDTENVELDLGLAKFGLTLLVEDGPEPRCLLQHDGDALDQDTAARLLDAFAALLTAVAGDPRRRLSDLPGERLTIAEHPVVEALSAHPAVVEAAVVDNPGGPPLAYAVVRGPVVPSGTDLRAGLRGRLPAGELPLAVTLVDRLPRHPDGTPDRDRLPGAAPLSDRPAPPSDQAPPQEGPLDVVRQEFGELLGTTAPADGDFFALGGHSLVAVQLAERLRTRTGLPLTGLDILEQRTPRALAALLATRADERSAALARAGARPRTTGARTGTVLLTGATGGVGAAVLQELMAQGRPVRVLVRPESAHLPALNGAEVAEGDLGDLDSLRRAVEGVDAVIHSACTFTDHATDLAAMRALVDGWRGGPFVFVSSIDAYGRPAGTEVAEGGPSGAPVTPYGQAKLDCERILFEAAATGRGQATAVRAPIVWGPHHRLRDQLRWGATGPLYQAALAGLPIAVPPADAWYGASWVHSAALARALTACLTPDHPAAGRVVNAVSGHVSWADFTTELVRLLGSDSPVAATPDAEEELHRPWHYRADTLAGPLAPEPGEDWRDVLAAMVR
;
A
#
# COMPACT_ATOMS: atom_id res chain seq x y z
N MET A 1 28.79 39.97 -2.94
CA MET A 1 28.67 39.42 -1.61
C MET A 1 29.54 38.17 -1.51
N SER A 2 30.33 38.08 -0.48
CA SER A 2 31.62 37.42 -0.37
C SER A 2 31.55 35.89 -0.29
N THR A 3 32.54 35.22 -0.89
CA THR A 3 32.87 33.77 -0.86
C THR A 3 33.00 33.14 0.56
N VAL A 4 32.90 33.95 1.60
CA VAL A 4 32.97 33.50 3.01
C VAL A 4 31.66 32.88 3.51
N ASP A 5 30.52 33.20 2.89
CA ASP A 5 29.17 32.80 3.39
C ASP A 5 28.77 31.38 2.98
N GLN A 6 29.25 30.88 1.87
CA GLN A 6 28.93 29.52 1.38
C GLN A 6 29.67 28.43 2.18
N THR A 7 30.91 28.71 2.59
CA THR A 7 31.73 27.76 3.38
C THR A 7 31.20 27.64 4.81
N ASP A 8 30.63 28.71 5.35
CA ASP A 8 30.04 28.72 6.70
C ASP A 8 28.66 28.04 6.71
N LEU A 9 27.85 28.18 5.67
CA LEU A 9 26.61 27.44 5.48
C LEU A 9 26.83 25.92 5.33
N LEU A 10 27.84 25.53 4.57
CA LEU A 10 28.25 24.13 4.44
C LEU A 10 28.85 23.57 5.74
N ARG A 11 29.54 24.39 6.52
CA ARG A 11 30.07 24.01 7.83
C ARG A 11 28.95 23.87 8.87
N ARG A 12 27.94 24.75 8.87
CA ARG A 12 26.72 24.67 9.70
C ARG A 12 25.83 23.47 9.33
N ALA A 13 25.70 23.16 8.03
CA ALA A 13 25.00 21.97 7.56
C ALA A 13 25.74 20.68 7.97
N ARG A 14 27.09 20.66 7.88
CA ARG A 14 27.91 19.55 8.37
C ARG A 14 27.90 19.44 9.89
N GLY A 15 27.88 20.55 10.62
CA GLY A 15 27.82 20.58 12.10
C GLY A 15 26.48 20.10 12.68
N ARG A 16 25.37 20.31 11.99
CA ARG A 16 24.06 19.73 12.39
C ARG A 16 23.93 18.24 12.10
N ARG A 17 24.69 17.70 11.13
CA ARG A 17 24.78 16.26 10.87
C ARG A 17 25.70 15.51 11.85
N ALA A 18 26.54 16.24 12.62
CA ALA A 18 27.49 15.61 13.56
C ALA A 18 26.90 15.40 14.98
N ALA A 19 25.62 15.77 15.21
CA ALA A 19 24.93 15.47 16.46
C ALA A 19 24.23 14.12 16.38
N ALA A 20 24.87 13.12 16.97
CA ALA A 20 24.35 11.82 17.37
C ALA A 20 23.80 10.92 16.23
N THR A 21 24.69 10.35 15.42
CA THR A 21 24.43 9.01 14.86
C THR A 21 24.88 8.01 15.94
N PRO A 22 24.00 7.16 16.49
CA PRO A 22 24.46 6.03 17.29
C PRO A 22 25.43 5.22 16.45
N ALA A 23 26.53 4.75 17.04
CA ALA A 23 27.48 3.87 16.38
C ALA A 23 26.70 2.70 15.79
N ALA A 24 26.80 2.50 14.47
CA ALA A 24 26.14 1.39 13.80
C ALA A 24 26.49 0.08 14.52
N ALA A 25 25.47 -0.66 14.93
CA ALA A 25 25.66 -1.99 15.46
C ALA A 25 26.43 -2.81 14.42
N PRO A 26 27.40 -3.67 14.83
CA PRO A 26 28.15 -4.49 13.89
C PRO A 26 27.17 -5.33 13.07
N ALA A 27 27.45 -5.46 11.74
CA ALA A 27 26.64 -6.26 10.84
C ALA A 27 26.46 -7.67 11.44
N ARG A 28 25.22 -8.09 11.65
CA ARG A 28 24.89 -9.42 12.13
C ARG A 28 25.26 -10.45 11.05
N PRO A 29 25.97 -11.53 11.37
CA PRO A 29 26.15 -12.61 10.42
C PRO A 29 24.76 -13.17 10.01
N VAL A 30 24.47 -13.20 8.72
CA VAL A 30 23.24 -13.78 8.20
C VAL A 30 23.34 -15.29 8.32
N ALA A 31 22.47 -15.91 9.11
CA ALA A 31 22.40 -17.36 9.25
C ALA A 31 21.55 -17.97 8.12
N ASP A 32 21.89 -19.21 7.76
CA ASP A 32 21.01 -20.02 6.91
C ASP A 32 19.67 -20.23 7.64
N GLY A 33 18.55 -20.05 6.91
CA GLY A 33 17.23 -20.09 7.49
C GLY A 33 16.72 -18.77 8.09
N ASP A 34 17.55 -17.70 8.07
CA ASP A 34 17.13 -16.38 8.59
C ASP A 34 15.89 -15.89 7.85
N GLN A 35 14.93 -15.33 8.61
CA GLN A 35 13.67 -14.80 8.11
C GLN A 35 13.56 -13.31 8.42
N ALA A 36 12.96 -12.56 7.49
CA ALA A 36 12.73 -11.13 7.67
C ALA A 36 11.44 -10.73 6.96
N PRO A 37 10.80 -9.62 7.37
CA PRO A 37 9.72 -9.03 6.61
C PRO A 37 10.24 -8.54 5.25
N LEU A 38 9.36 -8.42 4.27
CA LEU A 38 9.70 -7.72 3.03
C LEU A 38 9.78 -6.21 3.30
N SER A 39 10.70 -5.53 2.60
CA SER A 39 10.62 -4.07 2.47
C SER A 39 9.35 -3.68 1.71
N HIS A 40 8.94 -2.40 1.76
CA HIS A 40 7.79 -1.94 0.97
C HIS A 40 7.99 -2.17 -0.53
N ALA A 41 9.18 -1.87 -1.04
CA ALA A 41 9.53 -2.10 -2.44
C ALA A 41 9.46 -3.60 -2.82
N GLN A 42 9.97 -4.48 -1.95
CA GLN A 42 9.87 -5.92 -2.16
C GLN A 42 8.42 -6.41 -2.10
N GLN A 43 7.61 -5.90 -1.19
CA GLN A 43 6.20 -6.27 -1.06
C GLN A 43 5.42 -5.93 -2.34
N ARG A 44 5.67 -4.76 -2.92
CA ARG A 44 5.10 -4.40 -4.22
C ARG A 44 5.50 -5.37 -5.32
N MET A 45 6.81 -5.65 -5.45
CA MET A 45 7.30 -6.56 -6.50
C MET A 45 6.77 -7.98 -6.34
N TRP A 46 6.77 -8.48 -5.11
CA TRP A 46 6.19 -9.79 -4.80
C TRP A 46 4.72 -9.85 -5.18
N LEU A 47 3.97 -8.79 -4.89
CA LEU A 47 2.55 -8.71 -5.20
C LEU A 47 2.32 -8.70 -6.73
N MET A 48 3.08 -7.91 -7.48
CA MET A 48 2.99 -7.86 -8.95
C MET A 48 3.34 -9.21 -9.58
N ASP A 49 4.35 -9.91 -9.08
CA ASP A 49 4.70 -11.25 -9.51
C ASP A 49 3.59 -12.26 -9.20
N HIS A 50 3.05 -12.23 -7.98
CA HIS A 50 1.97 -13.10 -7.55
C HIS A 50 0.67 -12.91 -8.35
N LEU A 51 0.40 -11.68 -8.84
CA LEU A 51 -0.72 -11.36 -9.71
C LEU A 51 -0.53 -11.81 -11.17
N GLY A 52 0.61 -12.45 -11.50
CA GLY A 52 0.97 -12.82 -12.85
C GLY A 52 1.28 -11.62 -13.77
N GLN A 53 1.50 -10.44 -13.18
CA GLN A 53 1.91 -9.21 -13.89
C GLN A 53 3.44 -9.01 -13.85
N GLY A 54 4.16 -9.86 -13.12
CA GLY A 54 5.62 -9.81 -13.01
C GLY A 54 6.30 -10.35 -14.27
N GLY A 55 6.07 -11.60 -14.60
CA GLY A 55 6.66 -12.27 -15.75
C GLY A 55 8.17 -12.01 -15.88
N ALA A 56 8.59 -11.56 -17.06
CA ALA A 56 9.97 -11.12 -17.31
C ALA A 56 10.21 -9.62 -17.00
N LEU A 57 9.18 -8.83 -16.67
CA LEU A 57 9.25 -7.37 -16.48
C LEU A 57 10.26 -6.95 -15.40
N TYR A 58 10.41 -7.77 -14.39
CA TYR A 58 11.32 -7.52 -13.27
C TYR A 58 12.60 -8.35 -13.34
N ASN A 59 12.88 -9.01 -14.46
CA ASN A 59 14.20 -9.58 -14.71
C ASN A 59 15.19 -8.47 -15.02
N VAL A 60 16.35 -8.50 -14.36
CA VAL A 60 17.49 -7.60 -14.59
C VAL A 60 18.59 -8.43 -15.24
N PRO A 61 18.67 -8.47 -16.57
CA PRO A 61 19.74 -9.16 -17.26
C PRO A 61 21.00 -8.30 -17.32
N VAL A 62 22.14 -8.93 -17.10
CA VAL A 62 23.46 -8.37 -17.33
C VAL A 62 24.22 -9.34 -18.22
N ALA A 63 24.51 -8.92 -19.44
CA ALA A 63 25.22 -9.73 -20.43
C ALA A 63 26.59 -9.14 -20.72
N THR A 64 27.63 -9.95 -20.57
CA THR A 64 29.03 -9.54 -20.82
C THR A 64 29.70 -10.54 -21.73
N ARG A 65 30.26 -10.07 -22.85
CA ARG A 65 31.11 -10.85 -23.72
C ARG A 65 32.46 -11.01 -23.08
N LEU A 66 32.97 -12.23 -23.08
CA LEU A 66 34.23 -12.64 -22.46
C LEU A 66 35.13 -13.28 -23.55
N ARG A 67 36.23 -12.63 -23.92
CA ARG A 67 37.19 -13.18 -24.86
C ARG A 67 38.50 -13.48 -24.16
N GLY A 68 39.06 -14.66 -24.41
CA GLY A 68 40.29 -15.16 -23.80
C GLY A 68 40.11 -16.45 -23.01
N PRO A 69 41.18 -16.90 -22.29
CA PRO A 69 41.20 -18.18 -21.59
C PRO A 69 40.37 -18.14 -20.31
N LEU A 70 39.06 -18.35 -20.46
CA LEU A 70 38.14 -18.37 -19.34
C LEU A 70 38.29 -19.64 -18.48
N ASP A 71 38.58 -19.49 -17.19
CA ASP A 71 38.48 -20.56 -16.21
C ASP A 71 37.02 -20.69 -15.71
N ARG A 72 36.30 -21.65 -16.26
CA ARG A 72 34.89 -21.89 -15.93
C ARG A 72 34.70 -22.42 -14.51
N ALA A 73 35.66 -23.17 -13.95
CA ALA A 73 35.58 -23.69 -12.60
C ALA A 73 35.74 -22.53 -11.59
N ALA A 74 36.70 -21.64 -11.84
CA ALA A 74 36.87 -20.43 -11.05
C ALA A 74 35.66 -19.52 -11.13
N LEU A 75 35.00 -19.37 -12.29
CA LEU A 75 33.80 -18.58 -12.46
C LEU A 75 32.62 -19.17 -11.69
N ALA A 76 32.40 -20.48 -11.73
CA ALA A 76 31.37 -21.15 -10.96
C ALA A 76 31.58 -21.01 -9.43
N THR A 77 32.88 -21.11 -8.99
CA THR A 77 33.24 -20.86 -7.59
C THR A 77 32.99 -19.42 -7.19
N ALA A 78 33.31 -18.45 -8.05
CA ALA A 78 33.09 -17.02 -7.79
C ALA A 78 31.58 -16.68 -7.70
N LEU A 79 30.76 -17.26 -8.57
CA LEU A 79 29.30 -17.08 -8.52
C LEU A 79 28.70 -17.63 -7.22
N THR A 80 29.20 -18.79 -6.75
CA THR A 80 28.79 -19.35 -5.46
C THR A 80 29.24 -18.45 -4.31
N GLY A 81 30.50 -17.97 -4.30
CA GLY A 81 31.00 -17.02 -3.31
C GLY A 81 30.22 -15.68 -3.31
N LEU A 82 29.74 -15.24 -4.48
CA LEU A 82 28.88 -14.06 -4.58
C LEU A 82 27.56 -14.25 -3.84
N THR A 83 26.90 -15.41 -3.95
CA THR A 83 25.66 -15.72 -3.23
C THR A 83 25.90 -15.96 -1.74
N GLU A 84 27.06 -16.49 -1.36
CA GLU A 84 27.48 -16.59 0.04
C GLU A 84 27.61 -15.22 0.67
N ARG A 85 28.29 -14.29 -0.03
CA ARG A 85 28.52 -12.94 0.45
C ARG A 85 27.25 -12.09 0.51
N HIS A 86 26.39 -12.20 -0.48
CA HIS A 86 25.15 -11.41 -0.61
C HIS A 86 23.93 -12.30 -0.44
N ALA A 87 23.49 -12.48 0.81
CA ALA A 87 22.40 -13.39 1.17
C ALA A 87 21.11 -13.14 0.39
N VAL A 88 20.83 -11.88 -0.02
CA VAL A 88 19.65 -11.54 -0.83
C VAL A 88 19.61 -12.29 -2.18
N LEU A 89 20.76 -12.66 -2.75
CA LEU A 89 20.85 -13.40 -4.00
C LEU A 89 20.48 -14.90 -3.85
N ARG A 90 20.44 -15.41 -2.63
CA ARG A 90 19.98 -16.76 -2.26
C ARG A 90 18.74 -16.73 -1.36
N THR A 91 18.00 -15.62 -1.38
CA THR A 91 16.76 -15.42 -0.63
C THR A 91 15.57 -15.75 -1.51
N ARG A 92 14.62 -16.53 -0.99
CA ARG A 92 13.30 -16.74 -1.60
C ARG A 92 12.23 -16.02 -0.80
N TYR A 93 11.06 -15.89 -1.39
CA TYR A 93 9.97 -15.06 -0.87
C TYR A 93 8.67 -15.87 -0.73
N PRO A 94 8.64 -16.90 0.14
CA PRO A 94 7.44 -17.65 0.40
C PRO A 94 6.44 -16.85 1.22
N ARG A 95 5.24 -17.41 1.42
CA ARG A 95 4.21 -16.82 2.27
C ARG A 95 3.89 -17.74 3.46
N ARG A 96 3.49 -17.13 4.58
CA ARG A 96 2.88 -17.80 5.72
C ARG A 96 1.48 -17.21 5.89
N GLY A 97 0.44 -17.98 5.53
CA GLY A 97 -0.88 -17.41 5.34
C GLY A 97 -0.83 -16.35 4.23
N ASP A 98 -1.26 -15.13 4.55
CA ASP A 98 -1.31 -14.01 3.58
C ASP A 98 -0.05 -13.13 3.59
N GLN A 99 0.91 -13.41 4.48
CA GLN A 99 2.09 -12.56 4.65
C GLN A 99 3.29 -13.17 3.94
N PRO A 100 3.85 -12.50 2.90
CA PRO A 100 5.13 -12.88 2.33
C PRO A 100 6.26 -12.49 3.27
N TYR A 101 7.33 -13.29 3.27
CA TYR A 101 8.53 -13.03 4.05
C TYR A 101 9.79 -13.42 3.29
N GLN A 102 10.92 -12.85 3.66
CA GLN A 102 12.23 -13.24 3.17
C GLN A 102 12.69 -14.52 3.90
N GLN A 103 13.14 -15.51 3.15
CA GLN A 103 13.74 -16.72 3.65
C GLN A 103 15.11 -16.89 3.04
N VAL A 104 16.16 -16.78 3.83
CA VAL A 104 17.53 -16.98 3.36
C VAL A 104 17.83 -18.47 3.30
N ASP A 105 18.08 -18.98 2.10
CA ASP A 105 18.43 -20.39 1.92
C ASP A 105 19.93 -20.67 2.18
N PRO A 106 20.32 -21.92 2.48
CA PRO A 106 21.72 -22.30 2.58
C PRO A 106 22.49 -22.00 1.28
N VAL A 107 23.79 -21.76 1.43
CA VAL A 107 24.68 -21.60 0.28
C VAL A 107 24.73 -22.89 -0.51
N THR A 108 24.37 -22.81 -1.78
CA THR A 108 24.48 -23.93 -2.73
C THR A 108 25.26 -23.50 -3.96
N PRO A 109 25.94 -24.41 -4.64
CA PRO A 109 26.65 -24.11 -5.88
C PRO A 109 25.70 -23.48 -6.92
N VAL A 110 26.07 -22.34 -7.46
CA VAL A 110 25.29 -21.69 -8.52
C VAL A 110 25.50 -22.45 -9.83
N PRO A 111 24.44 -23.00 -10.45
CA PRO A 111 24.56 -23.68 -11.73
C PRO A 111 25.05 -22.71 -12.82
N LEU A 112 26.05 -23.13 -13.60
CA LEU A 112 26.56 -22.41 -14.75
C LEU A 112 26.52 -23.29 -16.01
N PRO A 113 25.32 -23.51 -16.59
CA PRO A 113 25.20 -24.26 -17.84
C PRO A 113 25.91 -23.54 -18.96
N VAL A 114 26.58 -24.34 -19.82
CA VAL A 114 27.22 -23.84 -21.04
C VAL A 114 26.37 -24.28 -22.22
N LEU A 115 25.85 -23.32 -22.96
CA LEU A 115 25.04 -23.53 -24.15
C LEU A 115 25.82 -23.04 -25.38
N ASP A 116 25.69 -23.69 -26.52
CA ASP A 116 26.20 -23.18 -27.77
C ASP A 116 25.37 -21.99 -28.24
N ALA A 117 26.05 -20.93 -28.64
CA ALA A 117 25.39 -19.72 -29.08
C ALA A 117 24.75 -19.93 -30.46
N THR A 118 23.43 -19.72 -30.57
CA THR A 118 22.66 -19.86 -31.81
C THR A 118 22.22 -18.53 -32.41
N GLY A 119 22.33 -17.42 -31.67
CA GLY A 119 21.96 -16.09 -32.11
C GLY A 119 21.55 -15.17 -30.94
N PRO A 120 21.28 -13.89 -31.22
CA PRO A 120 20.88 -12.90 -30.18
C PRO A 120 19.54 -13.23 -29.54
N GLU A 121 18.60 -13.84 -30.25
CA GLU A 121 17.28 -14.24 -29.74
C GLU A 121 17.38 -15.24 -28.60
N GLN A 122 18.40 -16.12 -28.60
CA GLN A 122 18.64 -17.06 -27.51
C GLN A 122 18.97 -16.33 -26.21
N LEU A 123 19.77 -15.27 -26.26
CA LEU A 123 20.15 -14.47 -25.11
C LEU A 123 18.92 -13.80 -24.49
N ALA A 124 18.06 -13.21 -25.31
CA ALA A 124 16.81 -12.60 -24.89
C ALA A 124 15.83 -13.63 -24.30
N ALA A 125 15.72 -14.81 -24.92
CA ALA A 125 14.87 -15.88 -24.43
C ALA A 125 15.30 -16.41 -23.04
N GLU A 126 16.62 -16.59 -22.82
CA GLU A 126 17.14 -17.01 -21.52
C GLU A 126 16.96 -15.92 -20.45
N ALA A 127 17.14 -14.66 -20.81
CA ALA A 127 16.92 -13.52 -19.91
C ALA A 127 15.44 -13.34 -19.53
N ALA A 128 14.53 -13.61 -20.47
CA ALA A 128 13.08 -13.46 -20.28
C ALA A 128 12.42 -14.61 -19.48
N ARG A 129 13.14 -15.70 -19.19
CA ARG A 129 12.57 -16.80 -18.38
C ARG A 129 12.10 -16.27 -17.02
N PRO A 130 10.83 -16.53 -16.62
CA PRO A 130 10.31 -16.04 -15.35
C PRO A 130 11.02 -16.72 -14.16
N PHE A 131 10.97 -16.05 -13.00
CA PHE A 131 11.39 -16.59 -11.72
C PHE A 131 10.16 -17.06 -10.94
N ASP A 132 10.35 -18.07 -10.10
CA ASP A 132 9.40 -18.43 -9.04
C ASP A 132 9.95 -17.90 -7.72
N LEU A 133 9.39 -16.82 -7.24
CA LEU A 133 9.86 -16.16 -6.01
C LEU A 133 9.62 -17.00 -4.75
N ALA A 134 8.65 -17.90 -4.75
CA ALA A 134 8.34 -18.72 -3.58
C ALA A 134 9.36 -19.84 -3.37
N THR A 135 9.89 -20.39 -4.47
CA THR A 135 10.84 -21.52 -4.42
C THR A 135 12.28 -21.09 -4.71
N GLY A 136 12.49 -19.92 -5.37
CA GLY A 136 13.81 -19.46 -5.80
C GLY A 136 14.44 -20.33 -6.89
N PRO A 137 15.71 -20.13 -7.23
CA PRO A 137 16.56 -19.01 -6.83
C PRO A 137 16.18 -17.69 -7.54
N VAL A 138 16.66 -16.54 -7.06
CA VAL A 138 16.46 -15.22 -7.67
C VAL A 138 17.63 -14.75 -8.57
N LEU A 139 18.64 -15.58 -8.67
CA LEU A 139 19.82 -15.40 -9.56
C LEU A 139 19.96 -16.62 -10.46
N ARG A 140 20.15 -16.39 -11.75
CA ARG A 140 20.55 -17.41 -12.74
C ARG A 140 21.78 -16.93 -13.48
N ALA A 141 22.65 -17.86 -13.82
CA ALA A 141 23.82 -17.63 -14.67
C ALA A 141 23.82 -18.62 -15.84
N VAL A 142 24.10 -18.15 -17.04
CA VAL A 142 24.25 -18.98 -18.25
C VAL A 142 25.47 -18.51 -19.00
N LEU A 143 26.26 -19.42 -19.53
CA LEU A 143 27.43 -19.12 -20.38
C LEU A 143 27.12 -19.57 -21.81
N LEU A 144 26.97 -18.61 -22.73
CA LEU A 144 26.80 -18.89 -24.15
C LEU A 144 28.17 -18.98 -24.80
N ARG A 145 28.51 -20.11 -25.43
CA ARG A 145 29.78 -20.39 -26.10
C ARG A 145 29.68 -20.02 -27.56
N HIS A 146 30.51 -19.08 -28.02
CA HIS A 146 30.66 -18.72 -29.45
C HIS A 146 31.88 -19.38 -30.07
N GLY A 147 32.87 -19.71 -29.24
CA GLY A 147 34.12 -20.35 -29.65
C GLY A 147 34.91 -20.87 -28.43
N PRO A 148 36.09 -21.43 -28.65
CA PRO A 148 36.92 -21.98 -27.55
C PRO A 148 37.30 -20.95 -26.48
N GLU A 149 37.57 -19.70 -26.92
CA GLU A 149 37.96 -18.59 -26.05
C GLU A 149 36.99 -17.39 -26.21
N ASP A 150 35.76 -17.66 -26.59
CA ASP A 150 34.77 -16.62 -26.84
C ASP A 150 33.39 -17.03 -26.27
N HIS A 151 32.97 -16.34 -25.23
CA HIS A 151 31.75 -16.64 -24.48
C HIS A 151 30.94 -15.37 -24.20
N THR A 152 29.64 -15.51 -23.91
CA THR A 152 28.83 -14.47 -23.29
C THR A 152 28.33 -14.98 -21.97
N LEU A 153 28.68 -14.31 -20.89
CA LEU A 153 28.09 -14.56 -19.58
C LEU A 153 26.77 -13.75 -19.45
N LEU A 154 25.68 -14.45 -19.25
CA LEU A 154 24.40 -13.84 -18.89
C LEU A 154 24.12 -14.10 -17.41
N LEU A 155 24.03 -13.02 -16.62
CA LEU A 155 23.50 -13.04 -15.27
C LEU A 155 22.09 -12.46 -15.34
N THR A 156 21.10 -13.20 -14.86
CA THR A 156 19.74 -12.68 -14.72
C THR A 156 19.38 -12.72 -13.25
N ILE A 157 19.04 -11.55 -12.69
CA ILE A 157 18.67 -11.39 -11.28
C ILE A 157 17.27 -10.80 -11.23
N HIS A 158 16.39 -11.36 -10.40
CA HIS A 158 15.08 -10.73 -10.20
C HIS A 158 15.24 -9.40 -9.46
N HIS A 159 14.55 -8.35 -9.90
CA HIS A 159 14.68 -6.99 -9.36
C HIS A 159 14.34 -6.90 -7.86
N ILE A 160 13.56 -7.87 -7.31
CA ILE A 160 13.29 -7.98 -5.86
C ILE A 160 14.58 -8.13 -5.03
N ALA A 161 15.66 -8.63 -5.64
CA ALA A 161 16.95 -8.89 -4.99
C ALA A 161 18.06 -7.90 -5.41
N ILE A 162 17.80 -7.00 -6.39
CA ILE A 162 18.82 -6.09 -6.91
C ILE A 162 18.20 -4.83 -7.51
N ASP A 163 18.95 -3.74 -7.50
CA ASP A 163 18.70 -2.53 -8.29
C ASP A 163 19.94 -2.10 -9.08
N GLY A 164 19.77 -1.12 -9.96
CA GLY A 164 20.85 -0.61 -10.80
C GLY A 164 22.07 -0.12 -10.00
N GLY A 165 21.85 0.50 -8.84
CA GLY A 165 22.95 0.98 -7.97
C GLY A 165 23.75 -0.14 -7.29
N ALA A 166 23.17 -1.35 -7.18
CA ALA A 166 23.85 -2.53 -6.62
C ALA A 166 24.65 -3.31 -7.65
N LEU A 167 24.35 -3.18 -8.96
CA LEU A 167 25.00 -3.94 -10.02
C LEU A 167 26.52 -3.77 -10.01
N ARG A 168 27.02 -2.54 -9.78
CA ARG A 168 28.46 -2.29 -9.69
C ARG A 168 29.13 -3.08 -8.55
N PHE A 169 28.47 -3.24 -7.40
CA PHE A 169 29.03 -3.99 -6.28
C PHE A 169 29.06 -5.49 -6.58
N VAL A 170 28.05 -5.99 -7.29
CA VAL A 170 28.00 -7.37 -7.78
C VAL A 170 29.12 -7.60 -8.79
N ALA A 171 29.37 -6.67 -9.72
CA ALA A 171 30.45 -6.77 -10.69
C ALA A 171 31.84 -6.71 -10.02
N GLU A 172 32.09 -5.74 -9.11
CA GLU A 172 33.34 -5.61 -8.35
C GLU A 172 33.65 -6.87 -7.54
N ASP A 173 32.66 -7.36 -6.78
CA ASP A 173 32.84 -8.52 -5.91
C ASP A 173 33.02 -9.82 -6.72
N LEU A 174 32.25 -9.99 -7.83
CA LEU A 174 32.42 -11.14 -8.74
C LEU A 174 33.78 -11.17 -9.38
N ALA A 175 34.32 -10.03 -9.83
CA ALA A 175 35.64 -9.92 -10.43
C ALA A 175 36.76 -10.33 -9.47
N GLU A 176 36.67 -9.87 -8.19
CA GLU A 176 37.67 -10.23 -7.17
C GLU A 176 37.55 -11.71 -6.75
N LEU A 177 36.31 -12.24 -6.60
CA LEU A 177 36.11 -13.65 -6.31
C LEU A 177 36.61 -14.56 -7.44
N TYR A 178 36.41 -14.15 -8.70
CA TYR A 178 36.95 -14.88 -9.84
C TYR A 178 38.50 -14.88 -9.84
N ARG A 179 39.11 -13.71 -9.58
CA ARG A 179 40.57 -13.60 -9.44
C ARG A 179 41.08 -14.57 -8.35
N ALA A 180 40.46 -14.50 -7.17
CA ALA A 180 40.87 -15.31 -6.03
C ALA A 180 40.76 -16.82 -6.30
N ALA A 181 39.66 -17.25 -6.91
CA ALA A 181 39.40 -18.65 -7.26
C ALA A 181 40.37 -19.15 -8.36
N ARG A 182 40.62 -18.34 -9.39
CA ARG A 182 41.54 -18.67 -10.50
C ARG A 182 42.98 -18.80 -10.01
N ASP A 183 43.42 -17.85 -9.16
CA ASP A 183 44.81 -17.78 -8.71
C ASP A 183 45.05 -18.65 -7.47
N GLY A 184 44.03 -19.27 -6.90
CA GLY A 184 44.11 -20.11 -5.70
C GLY A 184 44.55 -19.36 -4.43
N VAL A 185 44.16 -18.07 -4.30
CA VAL A 185 44.52 -17.17 -3.21
C VAL A 185 43.25 -16.63 -2.53
N PRO A 186 43.35 -16.19 -1.27
CA PRO A 186 42.21 -15.53 -0.62
C PRO A 186 41.79 -14.26 -1.39
N ASP A 187 40.49 -13.96 -1.33
CA ASP A 187 39.95 -12.70 -1.81
C ASP A 187 40.42 -11.51 -0.95
N ARG A 188 40.32 -10.31 -1.50
CA ARG A 188 40.70 -9.05 -0.86
C ARG A 188 39.49 -8.19 -0.51
N LEU A 189 38.32 -8.78 -0.53
CA LEU A 189 37.08 -8.06 -0.26
C LEU A 189 37.04 -7.60 1.19
N ALA A 190 36.55 -6.39 1.42
CA ALA A 190 36.22 -5.92 2.76
C ALA A 190 35.11 -6.77 3.37
N ALA A 191 34.94 -6.70 4.69
CA ALA A 191 33.80 -7.32 5.37
C ALA A 191 32.48 -6.94 4.67
N PRO A 192 31.53 -7.89 4.53
CA PRO A 192 30.26 -7.61 3.88
C PRO A 192 29.49 -6.50 4.60
N ALA A 193 28.75 -5.69 3.85
CA ALA A 193 27.81 -4.73 4.39
C ALA A 193 26.65 -5.48 5.11
N PRO A 194 25.86 -4.79 5.97
CA PRO A 194 24.64 -5.34 6.52
C PRO A 194 23.73 -5.91 5.43
N SER A 195 23.01 -6.97 5.74
CA SER A 195 22.15 -7.67 4.79
C SER A 195 20.96 -6.80 4.36
N TYR A 196 20.35 -7.16 3.24
CA TYR A 196 19.09 -6.51 2.84
C TYR A 196 17.93 -6.87 3.78
N ALA A 197 17.98 -8.02 4.42
CA ALA A 197 17.04 -8.40 5.48
C ALA A 197 17.10 -7.42 6.67
N ASP A 198 18.32 -6.97 7.06
CA ASP A 198 18.48 -5.94 8.10
C ASP A 198 17.95 -4.58 7.64
N TYR A 199 18.17 -4.23 6.37
CA TYR A 199 17.59 -3.03 5.77
C TYR A 199 16.05 -3.06 5.87
N ALA A 200 15.42 -4.17 5.47
CA ALA A 200 13.97 -4.32 5.50
C ALA A 200 13.39 -4.25 6.92
N ARG A 201 14.07 -4.86 7.91
CA ARG A 201 13.68 -4.75 9.33
C ARG A 201 13.71 -3.30 9.81
N GLN A 202 14.77 -2.56 9.49
CA GLN A 202 14.90 -1.16 9.90
C GLN A 202 13.90 -0.24 9.18
N GLU A 203 13.59 -0.52 7.91
CA GLU A 203 12.55 0.22 7.19
C GLU A 203 11.18 0.01 7.86
N ARG A 204 10.82 -1.26 8.14
CA ARG A 204 9.55 -1.61 8.77
C ARG A 204 9.40 -1.09 10.20
N ALA A 205 10.50 -1.01 10.95
CA ALA A 205 10.48 -0.39 12.27
C ALA A 205 10.09 1.10 12.26
N ARG A 206 10.09 1.73 11.08
CA ARG A 206 9.72 3.14 10.87
C ARG A 206 8.39 3.32 10.14
N ASP A 207 7.57 2.29 10.02
CA ASP A 207 6.32 2.34 9.25
C ASP A 207 5.41 3.52 9.66
N ALA A 208 5.28 3.82 10.95
CA ALA A 208 4.47 4.93 11.42
C ALA A 208 5.01 6.31 10.96
N GLU A 209 6.33 6.50 11.00
CA GLU A 209 7.00 7.72 10.53
C GLU A 209 6.84 7.86 9.00
N LEU A 210 7.09 6.78 8.27
CA LEU A 210 6.98 6.75 6.81
C LEU A 210 5.54 6.99 6.35
N THR A 211 4.57 6.44 7.06
CA THR A 211 3.14 6.67 6.81
C THR A 211 2.75 8.14 6.99
N ALA A 212 3.16 8.77 8.08
CA ALA A 212 2.89 10.20 8.32
C ALA A 212 3.54 11.10 7.26
N ALA A 213 4.75 10.76 6.81
CA ALA A 213 5.40 11.48 5.72
C ALA A 213 4.70 11.25 4.37
N ALA A 214 4.16 10.05 4.13
CA ALA A 214 3.36 9.75 2.93
C ALA A 214 2.08 10.58 2.86
N ASP A 215 1.41 10.85 3.99
CA ASP A 215 0.24 11.76 4.05
C ASP A 215 0.59 13.17 3.54
N THR A 216 1.76 13.69 3.93
CA THR A 216 2.23 15.01 3.47
C THR A 216 2.52 15.03 1.97
N LEU A 217 3.19 13.98 1.44
CA LEU A 217 3.49 13.87 0.02
C LEU A 217 2.21 13.70 -0.82
N ALA A 218 1.27 12.89 -0.36
CA ALA A 218 -0.01 12.70 -1.02
C ALA A 218 -0.82 14.00 -1.09
N ALA A 219 -0.81 14.80 -0.02
CA ALA A 219 -1.44 16.12 -0.02
C ALA A 219 -0.82 17.05 -1.07
N GLY A 220 0.51 17.03 -1.24
CA GLY A 220 1.23 17.78 -2.29
C GLY A 220 0.90 17.35 -3.72
N LEU A 221 0.47 16.10 -3.93
CA LEU A 221 0.08 15.56 -5.23
C LEU A 221 -1.42 15.64 -5.49
N SER A 222 -2.22 16.07 -4.50
CA SER A 222 -3.67 16.19 -4.64
C SER A 222 -4.05 17.12 -5.78
N GLY A 223 -5.04 16.74 -6.59
CA GLY A 223 -5.52 17.50 -7.74
C GLY A 223 -4.65 17.43 -9.00
N ALA A 224 -3.47 16.79 -8.94
CA ALA A 224 -2.65 16.55 -10.13
C ALA A 224 -3.34 15.54 -11.07
N ARG A 225 -3.06 15.64 -12.37
CA ARG A 225 -3.65 14.79 -13.41
C ARG A 225 -2.57 13.99 -14.15
N PRO A 226 -2.89 12.78 -14.64
CA PRO A 226 -2.01 12.04 -15.55
C PRO A 226 -1.69 12.85 -16.81
N LEU A 227 -0.59 12.50 -17.47
CA LEU A 227 -0.22 13.12 -18.74
C LEU A 227 -1.27 12.81 -19.81
N SER A 228 -1.83 13.85 -20.42
CA SER A 228 -2.89 13.76 -21.44
C SER A 228 -2.44 13.17 -22.80
N LEU A 229 -1.13 13.03 -23.02
CA LEU A 229 -0.54 12.40 -24.22
C LEU A 229 -0.56 10.87 -24.16
N LEU A 230 -0.95 10.26 -23.04
CA LEU A 230 -0.99 8.81 -22.90
C LEU A 230 -2.42 8.30 -22.98
N ARG A 231 -2.63 7.28 -23.78
CA ARG A 231 -3.89 6.55 -23.80
C ARG A 231 -4.02 5.68 -22.56
N PRO A 232 -5.23 5.51 -22.00
CA PRO A 232 -5.48 4.54 -20.97
C PRO A 232 -5.16 3.13 -21.47
N VAL A 233 -4.34 2.39 -20.74
CA VAL A 233 -4.06 0.99 -21.04
C VAL A 233 -4.86 0.12 -20.07
N PRO A 234 -5.74 -0.77 -20.56
CA PRO A 234 -6.53 -1.64 -19.71
C PRO A 234 -5.65 -2.48 -18.79
N PRO A 235 -5.92 -2.55 -17.49
CA PRO A 235 -5.15 -3.36 -16.57
C PRO A 235 -5.32 -4.86 -16.89
N GLY A 236 -4.20 -5.58 -16.93
CA GLY A 236 -4.19 -7.04 -16.89
C GLY A 236 -4.27 -7.81 -18.19
N ALA A 237 -4.22 -7.18 -19.36
CA ALA A 237 -4.45 -7.87 -20.63
C ALA A 237 -3.20 -8.50 -21.29
N ARG A 238 -1.98 -7.97 -21.09
CA ARG A 238 -0.73 -8.48 -21.72
C ARG A 238 0.51 -7.97 -21.01
N GLU A 239 1.65 -8.65 -21.21
CA GLU A 239 2.97 -8.06 -20.99
C GLU A 239 3.05 -6.75 -21.77
N ARG A 240 3.33 -5.64 -21.10
CA ARG A 240 3.44 -4.32 -21.72
C ARG A 240 4.61 -4.31 -22.67
N ARG A 241 4.37 -4.29 -23.96
CA ARG A 241 5.41 -4.24 -24.96
C ARG A 241 6.01 -2.85 -25.05
N ALA A 242 7.28 -2.75 -24.71
CA ALA A 242 8.03 -1.53 -24.89
C ALA A 242 8.44 -1.34 -26.34
N VAL A 243 8.33 -0.10 -26.80
CA VAL A 243 8.98 0.38 -28.02
C VAL A 243 10.05 1.37 -27.58
N LEU A 244 11.28 1.19 -28.08
CA LEU A 244 12.42 2.03 -27.78
C LEU A 244 12.78 2.89 -28.99
N HIS A 245 12.82 4.20 -28.81
CA HIS A 245 13.34 5.17 -29.78
C HIS A 245 14.65 5.75 -29.26
N THR A 246 15.59 6.02 -30.15
CA THR A 246 16.90 6.56 -29.80
C THR A 246 17.26 7.74 -30.69
N ALA A 247 17.75 8.81 -30.10
CA ALA A 247 18.30 9.97 -30.82
C ALA A 247 19.69 10.28 -30.28
N PRO A 248 20.67 10.54 -31.13
CA PRO A 248 22.05 10.90 -30.71
C PRO A 248 22.02 12.26 -30.00
N LEU A 249 22.92 12.43 -29.03
CA LEU A 249 23.20 13.72 -28.38
C LEU A 249 24.70 14.00 -28.51
N GLU A 250 25.06 15.16 -29.01
CA GLU A 250 26.49 15.52 -29.17
C GLU A 250 27.16 15.61 -27.78
N PRO A 251 28.36 15.00 -27.57
CA PRO A 251 29.07 15.08 -26.30
C PRO A 251 29.32 16.51 -25.81
N ALA A 252 29.53 17.46 -26.73
CA ALA A 252 29.69 18.86 -26.38
C ALA A 252 28.43 19.46 -25.76
N VAL A 253 27.24 19.09 -26.24
CA VAL A 253 25.96 19.55 -25.70
C VAL A 253 25.78 19.02 -24.27
N LEU A 254 26.14 17.75 -24.03
CA LEU A 254 26.01 17.17 -22.68
C LEU A 254 26.93 17.90 -21.69
N GLU A 255 28.13 18.26 -22.08
CA GLU A 255 29.03 19.04 -21.23
C GLU A 255 28.54 20.47 -20.99
N GLU A 256 27.98 21.12 -22.01
CA GLU A 256 27.36 22.44 -21.85
C GLU A 256 26.17 22.38 -20.87
N LEU A 257 25.36 21.32 -20.90
CA LEU A 257 24.27 21.08 -19.93
C LEU A 257 24.81 20.86 -18.51
N ARG A 258 25.96 20.19 -18.33
CA ARG A 258 26.63 20.09 -17.02
C ARG A 258 27.04 21.47 -16.49
N VAL A 259 27.65 22.27 -17.36
CA VAL A 259 28.06 23.66 -17.03
C VAL A 259 26.85 24.51 -16.71
N LEU A 260 25.78 24.38 -17.49
CA LEU A 260 24.49 25.06 -17.22
C LEU A 260 23.97 24.70 -15.84
N GLY A 261 23.88 23.41 -15.54
CA GLY A 261 23.47 22.92 -14.22
C GLY A 261 24.30 23.53 -13.09
N ALA A 262 25.62 23.47 -13.21
CA ALA A 262 26.54 24.01 -12.21
C ALA A 262 26.33 25.52 -11.96
N ARG A 263 26.12 26.32 -13.03
CA ARG A 263 25.83 27.76 -12.93
C ARG A 263 24.54 28.07 -12.18
N HIS A 264 23.53 27.19 -12.27
CA HIS A 264 22.24 27.34 -11.62
C HIS A 264 22.13 26.55 -10.31
N GLY A 265 23.24 25.98 -9.79
CA GLY A 265 23.26 25.16 -8.57
C GLY A 265 22.44 23.87 -8.70
N ALA A 266 22.37 23.33 -9.91
CA ALA A 266 21.66 22.12 -10.29
C ALA A 266 22.61 21.05 -10.81
N THR A 267 22.20 19.79 -10.77
CA THR A 267 22.92 18.66 -11.38
C THR A 267 22.53 18.51 -12.84
N LEU A 268 23.32 17.76 -13.63
CA LEU A 268 22.93 17.39 -15.00
C LEU A 268 21.55 16.71 -15.01
N PHE A 269 21.28 15.80 -14.06
CA PHE A 269 19.95 15.17 -13.94
C PHE A 269 18.84 16.19 -13.77
N THR A 270 19.04 17.23 -12.95
CA THR A 270 18.03 18.28 -12.76
C THR A 270 17.76 19.05 -14.06
N VAL A 271 18.78 19.28 -14.88
CA VAL A 271 18.66 19.94 -16.19
C VAL A 271 17.88 19.05 -17.16
N VAL A 272 18.20 17.75 -17.21
CA VAL A 272 17.47 16.75 -18.03
C VAL A 272 16.01 16.66 -17.60
N LEU A 273 15.74 16.60 -16.30
CA LEU A 273 14.38 16.58 -15.75
C LEU A 273 13.60 17.85 -16.12
N ALA A 274 14.23 19.02 -16.02
CA ALA A 274 13.59 20.29 -16.44
C ALA A 274 13.29 20.30 -17.94
N ALA A 275 14.18 19.74 -18.76
CA ALA A 275 13.97 19.59 -20.19
C ALA A 275 12.82 18.62 -20.51
N ALA A 276 12.67 17.53 -19.73
CA ALA A 276 11.52 16.63 -19.85
C ALA A 276 10.19 17.32 -19.50
N PHE A 277 10.15 18.14 -18.42
CA PHE A 277 8.98 18.96 -18.10
C PHE A 277 8.65 19.93 -19.24
N ALA A 278 9.64 20.62 -19.79
CA ALA A 278 9.45 21.55 -20.91
C ALA A 278 8.92 20.83 -22.16
N ALA A 279 9.52 19.72 -22.56
CA ALA A 279 9.13 18.95 -23.75
C ALA A 279 7.70 18.42 -23.61
N LEU A 280 7.34 17.89 -22.44
CA LEU A 280 5.99 17.39 -22.17
C LEU A 280 4.95 18.50 -22.07
N HIS A 281 5.29 19.65 -21.48
CA HIS A 281 4.43 20.84 -21.48
C HIS A 281 4.15 21.31 -22.91
N ILE A 282 5.17 21.49 -23.73
CA ILE A 282 5.03 21.94 -25.12
C ILE A 282 4.19 20.91 -25.89
N ALA A 283 4.50 19.64 -25.76
CA ALA A 283 3.82 18.57 -26.50
C ALA A 283 2.36 18.37 -26.06
N SER A 284 2.06 18.37 -24.76
CA SER A 284 0.71 18.12 -24.23
C SER A 284 -0.11 19.41 -24.03
N GLY A 285 0.57 20.56 -23.84
CA GLY A 285 0.00 21.82 -23.35
C GLY A 285 -0.59 21.74 -21.96
N GLN A 286 -0.19 20.75 -21.20
CA GLN A 286 -0.58 20.59 -19.80
C GLN A 286 0.39 21.36 -18.92
N ASP A 287 -0.14 22.21 -18.03
CA ASP A 287 0.67 23.06 -17.15
C ASP A 287 1.11 22.33 -15.90
N ASP A 288 0.23 21.54 -15.29
CA ASP A 288 0.50 20.79 -14.07
C ASP A 288 0.93 19.37 -14.39
N LEU A 289 2.20 19.09 -14.22
CA LEU A 289 2.82 17.82 -14.60
C LEU A 289 3.44 17.11 -13.40
N VAL A 290 3.34 15.79 -13.38
CA VAL A 290 3.99 14.93 -12.38
C VAL A 290 4.84 13.88 -13.10
N LEU A 291 6.15 13.88 -12.82
CA LEU A 291 7.10 12.92 -13.36
C LEU A 291 7.69 12.07 -12.22
N GLY A 292 7.84 10.78 -12.48
CA GLY A 292 8.61 9.88 -11.65
C GLY A 292 10.10 9.97 -11.93
N CYS A 293 10.95 9.86 -10.92
CA CYS A 293 12.38 9.67 -11.12
C CYS A 293 12.94 8.68 -10.10
N ALA A 294 13.94 7.89 -10.52
CA ALA A 294 14.57 6.92 -9.64
C ALA A 294 15.45 7.60 -8.59
N SER A 295 15.34 7.17 -7.34
CA SER A 295 16.19 7.61 -6.24
C SER A 295 16.75 6.43 -5.47
N GLY A 296 18.06 6.37 -5.31
CA GLY A 296 18.70 5.30 -4.52
C GLY A 296 18.57 5.54 -3.01
N HIS A 297 18.04 4.58 -2.27
CA HIS A 297 17.83 4.62 -0.81
C HIS A 297 19.08 4.33 0.03
N ARG A 298 20.28 4.34 -0.55
CA ARG A 298 21.54 4.06 0.18
C ARG A 298 22.11 5.27 0.90
N ALA A 299 21.23 6.16 1.41
CA ALA A 299 21.63 7.37 2.14
C ALA A 299 22.29 7.06 3.48
N ARG A 300 21.95 5.93 4.11
CA ARG A 300 22.57 5.50 5.37
C ARG A 300 23.94 4.90 5.09
N PRO A 301 25.00 5.39 5.75
CA PRO A 301 26.37 4.96 5.47
C PRO A 301 26.58 3.45 5.56
N GLU A 302 25.94 2.77 6.52
CA GLU A 302 26.04 1.34 6.74
C GLU A 302 25.50 0.49 5.58
N PHE A 303 24.42 0.96 4.90
CA PHE A 303 23.81 0.26 3.77
C PHE A 303 24.35 0.67 2.41
N ARG A 304 25.38 1.52 2.37
CA ARG A 304 25.90 2.06 1.10
C ARG A 304 26.32 0.98 0.10
N ARG A 305 26.89 -0.13 0.59
CA ARG A 305 27.31 -1.28 -0.23
C ARG A 305 26.37 -2.49 -0.13
N THR A 306 25.21 -2.35 0.50
CA THR A 306 24.24 -3.44 0.58
C THR A 306 23.66 -3.73 -0.81
N VAL A 307 23.75 -4.99 -1.23
CA VAL A 307 23.09 -5.48 -2.44
C VAL A 307 21.63 -5.76 -2.11
N GLY A 308 20.72 -5.29 -2.96
CA GLY A 308 19.27 -5.43 -2.78
C GLY A 308 18.49 -4.35 -3.51
N LEU A 309 17.18 -4.37 -3.37
CA LEU A 309 16.24 -3.43 -3.97
C LEU A 309 16.11 -2.16 -3.11
N ALA A 310 17.08 -1.28 -3.16
CA ALA A 310 17.09 -0.02 -2.42
C ALA A 310 16.85 1.20 -3.33
N VAL A 311 16.04 1.05 -4.36
CA VAL A 311 15.58 2.14 -5.22
C VAL A 311 14.12 2.47 -4.90
N ASN A 312 13.82 3.76 -4.82
CA ASN A 312 12.47 4.29 -4.73
C ASN A 312 12.19 5.18 -5.95
N THR A 313 10.92 5.43 -6.25
CA THR A 313 10.51 6.41 -7.25
C THR A 313 10.02 7.66 -6.53
N LEU A 314 10.61 8.81 -6.84
CA LEU A 314 10.15 10.10 -6.37
C LEU A 314 9.14 10.66 -7.36
N ALA A 315 8.03 11.19 -6.85
CA ALA A 315 7.07 11.97 -7.64
C ALA A 315 7.47 13.44 -7.57
N VAL A 316 7.87 14.00 -8.70
CA VAL A 316 8.21 15.42 -8.82
C VAL A 316 7.08 16.11 -9.57
N ARG A 317 6.47 17.14 -8.95
CA ARG A 317 5.39 17.94 -9.55
C ARG A 317 5.91 19.33 -9.85
N ALA A 318 5.70 19.82 -11.06
CA ALA A 318 6.05 21.18 -11.46
C ALA A 318 4.97 21.76 -12.37
N ASP A 319 4.83 23.09 -12.29
CA ASP A 319 3.90 23.90 -13.09
C ASP A 319 4.70 24.87 -13.98
N PRO A 320 4.89 24.54 -15.27
CA PRO A 320 5.56 25.40 -16.26
C PRO A 320 4.65 26.49 -16.86
N SER A 321 3.48 26.76 -16.30
CA SER A 321 2.56 27.80 -16.80
C SER A 321 3.17 29.21 -16.82
N GLY A 322 2.59 30.10 -17.60
CA GLY A 322 3.04 31.49 -17.68
C GLY A 322 4.25 31.72 -18.58
N ASP A 323 4.62 30.73 -19.41
CA ASP A 323 5.70 30.82 -20.39
C ASP A 323 7.04 31.27 -19.78
N PRO A 324 7.55 30.60 -18.75
CA PRO A 324 8.82 30.94 -18.13
C PRO A 324 9.99 30.71 -19.10
N THR A 325 11.13 31.34 -18.83
CA THR A 325 12.39 30.91 -19.45
C THR A 325 12.80 29.54 -18.95
N PHE A 326 13.63 28.82 -19.72
CA PHE A 326 14.13 27.52 -19.27
C PHE A 326 14.92 27.62 -17.95
N ALA A 327 15.66 28.71 -17.74
CA ALA A 327 16.39 28.95 -16.49
C ALA A 327 15.45 29.11 -15.28
N GLU A 328 14.28 29.77 -15.46
CA GLU A 328 13.24 29.86 -14.41
C GLU A 328 12.62 28.50 -14.14
N LEU A 329 12.24 27.76 -15.18
CA LEU A 329 11.74 26.38 -15.05
C LEU A 329 12.76 25.46 -14.35
N LEU A 330 14.05 25.55 -14.70
CA LEU A 330 15.11 24.80 -14.01
C LEU A 330 15.14 25.10 -12.51
N GLY A 331 14.92 26.37 -12.12
CA GLY A 331 14.80 26.77 -10.73
C GLY A 331 13.60 26.14 -10.01
N LEU A 332 12.44 26.11 -10.68
CA LEU A 332 11.20 25.47 -10.17
C LEU A 332 11.41 23.96 -9.98
N VAL A 333 11.86 23.29 -11.04
CA VAL A 333 12.08 21.81 -11.02
C VAL A 333 13.16 21.43 -10.00
N ARG A 334 14.22 22.24 -9.87
CA ARG A 334 15.24 22.01 -8.82
C ARG A 334 14.62 22.06 -7.42
N THR A 335 13.77 23.03 -7.16
CA THR A 335 13.09 23.16 -5.85
C THR A 335 12.19 21.95 -5.61
N ALA A 336 11.34 21.60 -6.57
CA ALA A 336 10.45 20.45 -6.47
C ALA A 336 11.21 19.10 -6.27
N LEU A 337 12.32 18.93 -6.99
CA LEU A 337 13.18 17.74 -6.84
C LEU A 337 13.85 17.69 -5.45
N LEU A 338 14.35 18.83 -4.95
CA LEU A 338 14.94 18.90 -3.60
C LEU A 338 13.92 18.59 -2.51
N ASP A 339 12.69 19.09 -2.65
CA ASP A 339 11.59 18.79 -1.73
C ASP A 339 11.23 17.29 -1.76
N ALA A 340 11.11 16.70 -2.94
CA ALA A 340 10.91 15.27 -3.10
C ALA A 340 12.07 14.44 -2.50
N GLN A 341 13.32 14.90 -2.67
CA GLN A 341 14.51 14.26 -2.11
C GLN A 341 14.60 14.32 -0.58
N GLN A 342 13.99 15.31 0.08
CA GLN A 342 13.91 15.34 1.54
C GLN A 342 13.13 14.16 2.10
N HIS A 343 12.22 13.63 1.31
CA HIS A 343 11.35 12.50 1.64
C HIS A 343 11.71 11.23 0.84
N HIS A 344 12.95 11.12 0.34
CA HIS A 344 13.38 10.00 -0.53
C HIS A 344 13.21 8.62 0.11
N GLU A 345 13.19 8.52 1.44
CA GLU A 345 12.98 7.27 2.17
C GLU A 345 11.50 6.83 2.22
N VAL A 346 10.55 7.71 1.88
CA VAL A 346 9.13 7.36 1.88
C VAL A 346 8.79 6.52 0.66
N PRO A 347 8.36 5.26 0.82
CA PRO A 347 8.00 4.41 -0.30
C PRO A 347 6.84 5.00 -1.10
N LEU A 348 6.98 5.03 -2.43
CA LEU A 348 5.93 5.53 -3.33
C LEU A 348 4.59 4.81 -3.11
N ASP A 349 4.63 3.53 -2.76
CA ASP A 349 3.43 2.72 -2.55
C ASP A 349 2.57 3.26 -1.41
N LEU A 350 3.17 3.76 -0.34
CA LEU A 350 2.45 4.44 0.74
C LEU A 350 1.80 5.74 0.26
N VAL A 351 2.49 6.50 -0.60
CA VAL A 351 1.94 7.74 -1.17
C VAL A 351 0.74 7.43 -2.08
N VAL A 352 0.85 6.41 -2.93
CA VAL A 352 -0.24 5.96 -3.81
C VAL A 352 -1.45 5.46 -2.99
N GLU A 353 -1.20 4.74 -1.90
CA GLU A 353 -2.24 4.29 -0.96
C GLU A 353 -3.00 5.50 -0.36
N ARG A 354 -2.29 6.55 0.05
CA ARG A 354 -2.90 7.76 0.60
C ARG A 354 -3.66 8.60 -0.41
N LEU A 355 -3.21 8.62 -1.65
CA LEU A 355 -3.93 9.26 -2.75
C LEU A 355 -5.25 8.53 -3.09
N GLY A 356 -5.30 7.22 -2.87
CA GLY A 356 -6.49 6.42 -3.18
C GLY A 356 -6.94 6.58 -4.64
N ALA A 357 -8.19 6.96 -4.86
CA ALA A 357 -8.73 7.19 -6.21
C ALA A 357 -7.99 8.31 -6.98
N ALA A 358 -7.44 9.31 -6.28
CA ALA A 358 -6.68 10.41 -6.89
C ALA A 358 -5.30 9.96 -7.46
N ALA A 359 -4.86 8.73 -7.18
CA ALA A 359 -3.67 8.15 -7.79
C ALA A 359 -3.87 7.80 -9.28
N ARG A 360 -5.08 7.93 -9.80
CA ARG A 360 -5.46 7.65 -11.19
C ARG A 360 -6.36 8.76 -11.74
N GLY A 361 -6.27 8.97 -13.06
CA GLY A 361 -7.25 9.75 -13.80
C GLY A 361 -8.61 9.04 -13.83
N ALA A 362 -9.64 9.77 -14.23
CA ALA A 362 -11.00 9.23 -14.39
C ALA A 362 -11.05 8.06 -15.41
N ASP A 363 -10.12 8.05 -16.35
CA ASP A 363 -9.91 7.01 -17.37
C ASP A 363 -9.09 5.81 -16.87
N GLY A 364 -8.68 5.81 -15.60
CA GLY A 364 -7.86 4.76 -14.99
C GLY A 364 -6.35 4.90 -15.21
N THR A 365 -5.88 5.89 -15.97
CA THR A 365 -4.44 6.14 -16.19
C THR A 365 -3.75 6.47 -14.87
N PRO A 366 -2.63 5.81 -14.51
CA PRO A 366 -1.90 6.14 -13.29
C PRO A 366 -1.35 7.58 -13.32
N LEU A 367 -1.43 8.30 -12.20
CA LEU A 367 -0.85 9.64 -12.05
C LEU A 367 0.64 9.65 -12.40
N LEU A 368 1.37 8.64 -11.94
CA LEU A 368 2.78 8.41 -12.26
C LEU A 368 2.90 7.46 -13.46
N SER A 369 2.50 7.91 -14.62
CA SER A 369 2.61 7.19 -15.89
C SER A 369 3.85 7.55 -16.70
N VAL A 370 4.58 8.61 -16.29
CA VAL A 370 5.80 9.09 -16.96
C VAL A 370 6.96 9.07 -15.99
N SER A 371 8.12 8.60 -16.45
CA SER A 371 9.38 8.73 -15.71
C SER A 371 10.45 9.44 -16.53
N CYS A 372 11.39 10.06 -15.82
CA CYS A 372 12.59 10.66 -16.40
C CYS A 372 13.82 10.25 -15.60
N ASP A 373 14.83 9.72 -16.27
CA ASP A 373 16.06 9.24 -15.65
C ASP A 373 17.31 9.65 -16.43
N LEU A 374 18.45 9.67 -15.72
CA LEU A 374 19.78 9.82 -16.31
C LEU A 374 20.54 8.53 -16.03
N VAL A 375 20.86 7.79 -17.08
CA VAL A 375 21.58 6.54 -16.99
C VAL A 375 23.06 6.81 -17.23
N GLN A 376 23.89 6.45 -16.27
CA GLN A 376 25.34 6.38 -16.47
C GLN A 376 25.67 4.97 -16.93
N ASN A 377 26.53 4.86 -17.96
CA ASN A 377 27.01 3.55 -18.36
C ASN A 377 27.64 2.84 -17.18
N VAL A 378 27.08 1.66 -16.87
CA VAL A 378 27.66 0.78 -15.86
C VAL A 378 28.97 0.24 -16.47
N ASP A 379 30.08 0.41 -15.75
CA ASP A 379 31.33 -0.21 -16.15
C ASP A 379 31.11 -1.70 -16.43
N PRO A 380 31.63 -2.25 -17.54
CA PRO A 380 31.49 -3.65 -17.84
C PRO A 380 32.05 -4.51 -16.70
N LEU A 381 31.49 -5.69 -16.52
CA LEU A 381 32.10 -6.70 -15.65
C LEU A 381 33.50 -7.03 -16.17
N VAL A 382 34.53 -6.56 -15.47
CA VAL A 382 35.93 -6.81 -15.87
C VAL A 382 36.45 -8.05 -15.14
N LEU A 383 36.54 -9.16 -15.85
CA LEU A 383 37.17 -10.37 -15.31
C LEU A 383 38.66 -10.38 -15.62
N PRO A 384 39.54 -10.48 -14.62
CA PRO A 384 40.97 -10.42 -14.81
C PRO A 384 41.50 -11.47 -15.83
N GLY A 385 42.26 -11.03 -16.80
CA GLY A 385 42.84 -11.87 -17.86
C GLY A 385 41.93 -12.14 -19.05
N LEU A 386 40.76 -11.49 -19.10
CA LEU A 386 39.83 -11.55 -20.23
C LEU A 386 39.60 -10.15 -20.80
N ASP A 387 39.37 -10.09 -22.11
CA ASP A 387 38.77 -8.92 -22.74
C ASP A 387 37.23 -8.97 -22.55
N THR A 388 36.64 -7.89 -22.04
CA THR A 388 35.24 -7.86 -21.62
C THR A 388 34.51 -6.71 -22.29
N GLU A 389 33.29 -6.99 -22.76
CA GLU A 389 32.42 -6.05 -23.46
C GLU A 389 31.00 -6.23 -23.03
N ASN A 390 30.29 -5.13 -22.71
CA ASN A 390 28.85 -5.19 -22.41
C ASN A 390 28.06 -5.55 -23.67
N VAL A 391 27.08 -6.45 -23.50
CA VAL A 391 26.14 -6.78 -24.55
C VAL A 391 24.79 -6.13 -24.19
N GLU A 392 24.36 -5.18 -25.01
CA GLU A 392 23.04 -4.56 -24.84
C GLU A 392 21.95 -5.62 -25.02
N LEU A 393 21.00 -5.64 -24.07
CA LEU A 393 19.88 -6.57 -24.08
C LEU A 393 18.61 -5.85 -23.64
N ASP A 394 17.70 -5.68 -24.59
CA ASP A 394 16.34 -5.19 -24.31
C ASP A 394 15.36 -6.35 -24.28
N LEU A 395 14.59 -6.47 -23.21
CA LEU A 395 13.52 -7.46 -23.08
C LEU A 395 12.20 -7.01 -23.74
N GLY A 396 12.15 -5.78 -24.26
CA GLY A 396 10.96 -5.24 -24.91
C GLY A 396 9.78 -5.05 -23.96
N LEU A 397 10.03 -4.69 -22.69
CA LEU A 397 9.01 -4.55 -21.64
C LEU A 397 9.05 -3.16 -21.02
N ALA A 398 7.88 -2.50 -20.89
CA ALA A 398 7.75 -1.16 -20.32
C ALA A 398 7.23 -1.18 -18.88
N LYS A 399 7.93 -0.48 -17.98
CA LYS A 399 7.51 -0.28 -16.59
C LYS A 399 6.54 0.90 -16.43
N PHE A 400 6.70 1.93 -17.26
CA PHE A 400 5.85 3.12 -17.31
C PHE A 400 5.17 3.24 -18.68
N GLY A 401 4.15 4.07 -18.75
CA GLY A 401 3.53 4.42 -20.05
C GLY A 401 4.53 5.14 -20.98
N LEU A 402 5.42 5.96 -20.39
CA LEU A 402 6.47 6.70 -21.07
C LEU A 402 7.68 6.87 -20.14
N THR A 403 8.88 6.65 -20.66
CA THR A 403 10.14 6.94 -19.98
C THR A 403 11.04 7.76 -20.90
N LEU A 404 11.46 8.94 -20.46
CA LEU A 404 12.49 9.74 -21.09
C LEU A 404 13.81 9.51 -20.38
N LEU A 405 14.88 9.22 -21.13
CA LEU A 405 16.19 8.91 -20.60
C LEU A 405 17.24 9.71 -21.34
N VAL A 406 18.30 10.13 -20.64
CA VAL A 406 19.56 10.52 -21.25
C VAL A 406 20.62 9.53 -20.79
N GLU A 407 21.33 8.95 -21.73
CA GLU A 407 22.46 8.08 -21.46
C GLU A 407 23.74 8.90 -21.49
N ASP A 408 24.45 8.90 -20.36
CA ASP A 408 25.68 9.65 -20.14
C ASP A 408 26.86 8.70 -20.34
N GLY A 409 27.50 8.78 -21.51
CA GLY A 409 28.60 7.91 -21.92
C GLY A 409 29.48 8.55 -22.99
N PRO A 410 30.41 7.78 -23.56
CA PRO A 410 31.27 8.26 -24.67
C PRO A 410 30.50 8.68 -25.93
N GLU A 411 29.40 8.02 -26.20
CA GLU A 411 28.39 8.33 -27.22
C GLU A 411 27.06 8.60 -26.58
N PRO A 412 26.79 9.83 -26.08
CA PRO A 412 25.58 10.14 -25.39
C PRO A 412 24.35 10.01 -26.29
N ARG A 413 23.24 9.56 -25.71
CA ARG A 413 21.97 9.36 -26.45
C ARG A 413 20.77 9.85 -25.61
N CYS A 414 19.76 10.35 -26.30
CA CYS A 414 18.43 10.48 -25.73
C CYS A 414 17.63 9.24 -26.11
N LEU A 415 16.91 8.68 -25.14
CA LEU A 415 16.09 7.51 -25.36
C LEU A 415 14.67 7.82 -24.89
N LEU A 416 13.71 7.29 -25.63
CA LEU A 416 12.30 7.30 -25.26
C LEU A 416 11.80 5.86 -25.33
N GLN A 417 11.42 5.31 -24.18
CA GLN A 417 10.75 4.02 -24.10
C GLN A 417 9.29 4.25 -23.77
N HIS A 418 8.38 3.64 -24.51
CA HIS A 418 6.96 3.76 -24.24
C HIS A 418 6.25 2.41 -24.36
N ASP A 419 5.10 2.30 -23.69
CA ASP A 419 4.15 1.24 -23.91
C ASP A 419 3.48 1.47 -25.27
N GLY A 420 3.58 0.50 -26.19
CA GLY A 420 3.05 0.63 -27.56
C GLY A 420 1.52 0.80 -27.61
N ASP A 421 0.81 0.41 -26.54
CA ASP A 421 -0.64 0.64 -26.43
C ASP A 421 -0.97 2.03 -25.85
N ALA A 422 -0.04 2.62 -25.05
CA ALA A 422 -0.23 3.94 -24.43
C ALA A 422 0.09 5.11 -25.38
N LEU A 423 1.06 4.95 -26.28
CA LEU A 423 1.51 6.00 -27.19
C LEU A 423 1.82 5.39 -28.56
N ASP A 424 1.44 6.06 -29.66
CA ASP A 424 1.82 5.61 -30.99
C ASP A 424 3.27 5.96 -31.33
N GLN A 425 3.87 5.18 -32.25
CA GLN A 425 5.29 5.27 -32.60
C GLN A 425 5.67 6.63 -33.22
N ASP A 426 4.80 7.22 -34.05
CA ASP A 426 5.09 8.48 -34.72
C ASP A 426 5.08 9.64 -33.71
N THR A 427 4.12 9.67 -32.81
CA THR A 427 4.07 10.64 -31.71
C THR A 427 5.27 10.48 -30.77
N ALA A 428 5.66 9.24 -30.45
CA ALA A 428 6.84 8.98 -29.61
C ALA A 428 8.13 9.46 -30.28
N ALA A 429 8.33 9.18 -31.57
CA ALA A 429 9.50 9.65 -32.33
C ALA A 429 9.59 11.17 -32.36
N ARG A 430 8.48 11.87 -32.68
CA ARG A 430 8.42 13.35 -32.68
C ARG A 430 8.71 13.96 -31.30
N LEU A 431 8.21 13.32 -30.22
CA LEU A 431 8.48 13.75 -28.85
C LEU A 431 9.98 13.60 -28.52
N LEU A 432 10.61 12.50 -28.91
CA LEU A 432 12.05 12.28 -28.70
C LEU A 432 12.89 13.30 -29.47
N ASP A 433 12.58 13.53 -30.76
CA ASP A 433 13.27 14.51 -31.58
C ASP A 433 13.15 15.92 -30.98
N ALA A 434 11.97 16.30 -30.52
CA ALA A 434 11.73 17.56 -29.84
C ALA A 434 12.52 17.66 -28.53
N PHE A 435 12.58 16.59 -27.73
CA PHE A 435 13.35 16.55 -26.50
C PHE A 435 14.86 16.71 -26.74
N ALA A 436 15.45 16.01 -27.72
CA ALA A 436 16.87 16.11 -28.07
C ALA A 436 17.21 17.51 -28.62
N ALA A 437 16.35 18.07 -29.48
CA ALA A 437 16.52 19.42 -30.01
C ALA A 437 16.39 20.49 -28.91
N LEU A 438 15.49 20.28 -27.93
CA LEU A 438 15.31 21.17 -26.78
C LEU A 438 16.58 21.16 -25.90
N LEU A 439 17.15 20.01 -25.58
CA LEU A 439 18.40 19.92 -24.84
C LEU A 439 19.53 20.69 -25.52
N THR A 440 19.65 20.58 -26.84
CA THR A 440 20.64 21.34 -27.64
C THR A 440 20.35 22.85 -27.58
N ALA A 441 19.09 23.26 -27.69
CA ALA A 441 18.71 24.67 -27.67
C ALA A 441 19.00 25.35 -26.33
N VAL A 442 18.70 24.67 -25.20
CA VAL A 442 18.91 25.24 -23.85
C VAL A 442 20.36 25.21 -23.41
N ALA A 443 21.18 24.31 -23.93
CA ALA A 443 22.65 24.34 -23.77
C ALA A 443 23.21 25.65 -24.31
N GLY A 444 22.75 26.07 -25.48
CA GLY A 444 23.18 27.34 -26.12
C GLY A 444 22.64 28.60 -25.44
N ASP A 445 21.35 28.65 -25.09
CA ASP A 445 20.74 29.80 -24.40
C ASP A 445 19.57 29.38 -23.49
N PRO A 446 19.81 29.27 -22.18
CA PRO A 446 18.79 28.91 -21.21
C PRO A 446 17.77 30.03 -20.89
N ARG A 447 17.94 31.23 -21.43
CA ARG A 447 17.02 32.35 -21.24
C ARG A 447 15.88 32.37 -22.28
N ARG A 448 15.88 31.43 -23.21
CA ARG A 448 14.74 31.27 -24.14
C ARG A 448 13.49 30.87 -23.36
N ARG A 449 12.35 31.47 -23.76
CA ARG A 449 11.05 31.10 -23.22
C ARG A 449 10.63 29.72 -23.72
N LEU A 450 9.75 29.06 -22.98
CA LEU A 450 9.25 27.74 -23.39
C LEU A 450 8.59 27.79 -24.76
N SER A 451 7.86 28.87 -25.07
CA SER A 451 7.23 29.13 -26.38
C SER A 451 8.22 29.28 -27.54
N ASP A 452 9.51 29.61 -27.26
CA ASP A 452 10.57 29.77 -28.24
C ASP A 452 11.44 28.52 -28.39
N LEU A 453 11.18 27.49 -27.59
CA LEU A 453 11.95 26.24 -27.64
C LEU A 453 11.42 25.30 -28.74
N PRO A 454 12.30 24.40 -29.27
CA PRO A 454 11.86 23.38 -30.22
C PRO A 454 10.78 22.46 -29.64
N GLY A 455 9.78 22.17 -30.44
CA GLY A 455 8.66 21.28 -30.12
C GLY A 455 7.38 21.79 -30.74
N GLU A 456 6.40 20.95 -30.76
CA GLU A 456 5.06 21.25 -31.26
C GLU A 456 4.01 20.58 -30.39
N ARG A 457 2.81 21.12 -30.41
CA ARG A 457 1.65 20.46 -29.79
C ARG A 457 1.40 19.12 -30.48
N LEU A 458 1.53 18.05 -29.76
CA LEU A 458 1.22 16.73 -30.24
C LEU A 458 -0.24 16.42 -29.88
N THR A 459 -0.98 15.90 -30.83
CA THR A 459 -2.31 15.33 -30.59
C THR A 459 -2.13 13.82 -30.67
N ILE A 460 -2.69 13.09 -29.69
CA ILE A 460 -2.84 11.66 -29.83
C ILE A 460 -3.64 11.44 -31.13
N ALA A 461 -3.17 10.57 -32.02
CA ALA A 461 -3.95 10.16 -33.18
C ALA A 461 -5.37 9.81 -32.71
N GLU A 462 -6.39 10.42 -33.29
CA GLU A 462 -7.77 10.21 -32.86
C GLU A 462 -8.07 8.73 -32.83
N HIS A 463 -8.85 8.30 -31.86
CA HIS A 463 -9.26 6.90 -31.76
C HIS A 463 -9.85 6.45 -33.10
N PRO A 464 -9.50 5.27 -33.67
CA PRO A 464 -9.97 4.84 -35.01
C PRO A 464 -11.48 4.96 -35.21
N VAL A 465 -12.26 4.81 -34.14
CA VAL A 465 -13.72 5.03 -34.15
C VAL A 465 -14.06 6.50 -34.35
N VAL A 466 -13.31 7.45 -33.77
CA VAL A 466 -13.55 8.88 -33.97
C VAL A 466 -13.24 9.26 -35.41
N GLU A 467 -12.12 8.82 -35.92
CA GLU A 467 -11.74 9.04 -37.32
C GLU A 467 -12.79 8.48 -38.29
N ALA A 468 -13.22 7.24 -38.07
CA ALA A 468 -14.20 6.58 -38.92
C ALA A 468 -15.59 7.20 -38.80
N LEU A 469 -15.99 7.73 -37.64
CA LEU A 469 -17.24 8.49 -37.46
C LEU A 469 -17.16 9.88 -38.12
N SER A 470 -16.04 10.59 -37.95
CA SER A 470 -15.82 11.91 -38.55
C SER A 470 -15.76 11.88 -40.08
N ALA A 471 -15.46 10.74 -40.67
CA ALA A 471 -15.55 10.53 -42.10
C ALA A 471 -17.00 10.47 -42.65
N HIS A 472 -18.01 10.44 -41.77
CA HIS A 472 -19.43 10.47 -42.19
C HIS A 472 -19.89 11.91 -42.37
N PRO A 473 -20.48 12.29 -43.54
CA PRO A 473 -20.76 13.70 -43.86
C PRO A 473 -21.74 14.40 -42.93
N ALA A 474 -22.55 13.67 -42.17
CA ALA A 474 -23.48 14.22 -41.20
C ALA A 474 -22.87 14.36 -39.81
N VAL A 475 -21.67 13.80 -39.52
CA VAL A 475 -20.99 13.89 -38.21
C VAL A 475 -20.12 15.14 -38.21
N VAL A 476 -20.39 16.04 -37.29
CA VAL A 476 -19.66 17.29 -37.12
C VAL A 476 -18.54 17.15 -36.09
N GLU A 477 -18.83 16.37 -35.04
CA GLU A 477 -17.88 16.06 -33.97
C GLU A 477 -18.14 14.63 -33.49
N ALA A 478 -17.08 13.94 -33.06
CA ALA A 478 -17.18 12.64 -32.42
C ALA A 478 -16.23 12.57 -31.23
N ALA A 479 -16.57 11.75 -30.24
CA ALA A 479 -15.71 11.42 -29.12
C ALA A 479 -15.91 9.95 -28.76
N VAL A 480 -14.88 9.35 -28.19
CA VAL A 480 -14.92 7.99 -27.68
C VAL A 480 -14.54 7.99 -26.23
N VAL A 481 -15.26 7.20 -25.45
CA VAL A 481 -14.95 6.90 -24.06
C VAL A 481 -14.71 5.40 -23.99
N ASP A 482 -13.56 5.03 -23.46
CA ASP A 482 -13.23 3.63 -23.26
C ASP A 482 -14.18 3.02 -22.23
N ASN A 483 -14.69 1.82 -22.55
CA ASN A 483 -15.57 1.09 -21.66
C ASN A 483 -14.76 -0.05 -21.02
N PRO A 484 -14.33 0.06 -19.75
CA PRO A 484 -13.53 -0.96 -19.10
C PRO A 484 -14.16 -2.33 -19.17
N GLY A 485 -13.51 -3.26 -19.87
CA GLY A 485 -13.99 -4.64 -20.05
C GLY A 485 -14.97 -4.88 -21.19
N GLY A 486 -15.21 -3.88 -22.07
CA GLY A 486 -16.08 -4.00 -23.22
C GLY A 486 -15.64 -3.13 -24.41
N PRO A 487 -16.34 -3.24 -25.56
CA PRO A 487 -16.09 -2.33 -26.66
C PRO A 487 -16.32 -0.87 -26.28
N PRO A 488 -15.57 0.10 -26.85
CA PRO A 488 -15.66 1.52 -26.49
C PRO A 488 -17.08 2.09 -26.74
N LEU A 489 -17.39 3.20 -26.06
CA LEU A 489 -18.62 3.97 -26.25
C LEU A 489 -18.30 5.17 -27.12
N ALA A 490 -19.06 5.34 -28.19
CA ALA A 490 -18.89 6.49 -29.08
C ALA A 490 -20.02 7.50 -28.92
N TYR A 491 -19.68 8.76 -29.06
CA TYR A 491 -20.60 9.91 -29.05
C TYR A 491 -20.41 10.71 -30.32
N ALA A 492 -21.49 11.11 -30.94
CA ALA A 492 -21.43 11.89 -32.16
C ALA A 492 -22.41 13.08 -32.12
N VAL A 493 -21.94 14.24 -32.56
CA VAL A 493 -22.76 15.40 -32.88
C VAL A 493 -23.06 15.33 -34.36
N VAL A 494 -24.31 15.24 -34.72
CA VAL A 494 -24.75 15.14 -36.13
C VAL A 494 -25.54 16.39 -36.54
N ARG A 495 -25.32 16.83 -37.78
CA ARG A 495 -26.06 17.97 -38.40
C ARG A 495 -26.29 17.64 -39.88
N GLY A 496 -27.36 18.15 -40.40
CA GLY A 496 -27.71 17.98 -41.85
C GLY A 496 -29.20 17.74 -42.07
N PRO A 497 -29.62 17.72 -43.33
CA PRO A 497 -31.03 17.51 -43.69
C PRO A 497 -31.51 16.06 -43.42
N VAL A 498 -30.59 15.07 -43.33
CA VAL A 498 -30.85 13.72 -42.93
C VAL A 498 -29.94 13.36 -41.77
N VAL A 499 -30.52 13.20 -40.59
CA VAL A 499 -29.77 12.88 -39.35
C VAL A 499 -29.74 11.34 -39.21
N PRO A 500 -28.56 10.69 -39.35
CA PRO A 500 -28.46 9.25 -39.14
C PRO A 500 -28.69 8.91 -37.66
N SER A 501 -29.27 7.74 -37.41
CA SER A 501 -29.35 7.23 -36.04
C SER A 501 -27.97 6.71 -35.57
N GLY A 502 -27.78 6.59 -34.27
CA GLY A 502 -26.56 6.01 -33.71
C GLY A 502 -26.34 4.56 -34.20
N THR A 503 -27.43 3.83 -34.46
CA THR A 503 -27.40 2.47 -35.03
C THR A 503 -26.91 2.47 -36.48
N ASP A 504 -27.32 3.46 -37.28
CA ASP A 504 -26.87 3.60 -38.68
C ASP A 504 -25.39 3.97 -38.75
N LEU A 505 -24.93 4.91 -37.88
CA LEU A 505 -23.52 5.23 -37.76
C LEU A 505 -22.68 4.01 -37.36
N ARG A 506 -23.13 3.27 -36.36
CA ARG A 506 -22.45 2.03 -35.93
C ARG A 506 -22.43 0.97 -37.06
N ALA A 507 -23.48 0.86 -37.80
CA ALA A 507 -23.51 -0.06 -38.95
C ALA A 507 -22.52 0.32 -40.06
N GLY A 508 -22.34 1.65 -40.29
CA GLY A 508 -21.35 2.19 -41.22
C GLY A 508 -19.89 1.95 -40.81
N LEU A 509 -19.61 1.71 -39.50
CA LEU A 509 -18.28 1.38 -39.01
C LEU A 509 -17.87 -0.07 -39.30
N ARG A 510 -18.81 -1.00 -39.49
CA ARG A 510 -18.54 -2.46 -39.65
C ARG A 510 -17.67 -2.83 -40.87
N GLY A 511 -17.54 -1.97 -41.83
CA GLY A 511 -16.66 -2.19 -42.99
C GLY A 511 -15.34 -1.45 -42.93
N ARG A 512 -15.13 -0.64 -41.88
CA ARG A 512 -13.98 0.26 -41.74
C ARG A 512 -13.10 -0.08 -40.57
N LEU A 513 -13.63 -0.77 -39.53
CA LEU A 513 -12.93 -1.13 -38.33
C LEU A 513 -12.93 -2.61 -38.07
N PRO A 514 -11.87 -3.19 -37.46
CA PRO A 514 -11.85 -4.55 -36.96
C PRO A 514 -12.99 -4.81 -35.97
N ALA A 515 -13.48 -6.03 -35.88
CA ALA A 515 -14.60 -6.39 -35.02
C ALA A 515 -14.38 -6.07 -33.52
N GLY A 516 -13.13 -6.12 -33.06
CA GLY A 516 -12.75 -5.79 -31.68
C GLY A 516 -12.70 -4.29 -31.34
N GLU A 517 -12.67 -3.44 -32.36
CA GLU A 517 -12.64 -1.97 -32.24
C GLU A 517 -13.99 -1.30 -32.46
N LEU A 518 -15.00 -2.08 -32.84
CA LEU A 518 -16.35 -1.53 -33.04
C LEU A 518 -16.96 -1.07 -31.73
N PRO A 519 -17.49 0.19 -31.63
CA PRO A 519 -18.09 0.67 -30.40
C PRO A 519 -19.31 -0.12 -29.99
N LEU A 520 -19.57 -0.26 -28.71
CA LEU A 520 -20.76 -0.91 -28.16
C LEU A 520 -22.02 -0.21 -28.69
N ALA A 521 -22.01 1.11 -28.65
CA ALA A 521 -23.06 1.99 -29.15
C ALA A 521 -22.47 3.30 -29.67
N VAL A 522 -23.18 3.97 -30.57
CA VAL A 522 -22.93 5.36 -30.94
C VAL A 522 -24.11 6.19 -30.41
N THR A 523 -23.84 7.02 -29.41
CA THR A 523 -24.84 7.91 -28.77
C THR A 523 -24.83 9.28 -29.47
N LEU A 524 -25.95 9.74 -29.91
CA LEU A 524 -26.07 11.09 -30.46
C LEU A 524 -26.21 12.12 -29.32
N VAL A 525 -25.47 13.20 -29.38
CA VAL A 525 -25.51 14.31 -28.44
C VAL A 525 -25.63 15.63 -29.19
N ASP A 526 -26.28 16.63 -28.56
CA ASP A 526 -26.45 17.94 -29.19
C ASP A 526 -25.13 18.73 -29.31
N ARG A 527 -24.21 18.50 -28.36
CA ARG A 527 -22.85 19.01 -28.32
C ARG A 527 -21.97 18.16 -27.43
N LEU A 528 -20.69 18.09 -27.73
CA LEU A 528 -19.70 17.55 -26.80
C LEU A 528 -19.41 18.56 -25.69
N PRO A 529 -19.43 18.15 -24.40
CA PRO A 529 -18.92 18.98 -23.30
C PRO A 529 -17.45 19.32 -23.56
N ARG A 530 -17.01 20.51 -23.13
CA ARG A 530 -15.63 20.96 -23.37
C ARG A 530 -14.98 21.47 -22.09
N HIS A 531 -13.68 21.27 -21.99
CA HIS A 531 -12.81 21.93 -21.04
C HIS A 531 -12.66 23.41 -21.38
N PRO A 532 -12.14 24.26 -20.47
CA PRO A 532 -11.87 25.68 -20.74
C PRO A 532 -10.92 25.94 -21.93
N ASP A 533 -10.05 24.96 -22.26
CA ASP A 533 -9.12 24.98 -23.38
C ASP A 533 -9.76 24.63 -24.74
N GLY A 534 -11.06 24.28 -24.74
CA GLY A 534 -11.80 23.90 -25.92
C GLY A 534 -11.74 22.42 -26.31
N THR A 535 -10.96 21.58 -25.62
CA THR A 535 -10.93 20.13 -25.87
C THR A 535 -12.20 19.43 -25.37
N PRO A 536 -12.66 18.32 -25.99
CA PRO A 536 -13.81 17.56 -25.49
C PRO A 536 -13.58 17.04 -24.06
N ASP A 537 -14.49 17.40 -23.15
CA ASP A 537 -14.53 16.89 -21.77
C ASP A 537 -15.24 15.54 -21.76
N ARG A 538 -14.46 14.47 -21.88
CA ARG A 538 -14.95 13.09 -21.95
C ARG A 538 -15.59 12.63 -20.64
N ASP A 539 -15.18 13.19 -19.51
CA ASP A 539 -15.67 12.87 -18.17
C ASP A 539 -17.12 13.32 -17.95
N ARG A 540 -17.56 14.33 -18.71
CA ARG A 540 -18.93 14.83 -18.67
C ARG A 540 -19.85 14.23 -19.72
N LEU A 541 -19.36 13.29 -20.52
CA LEU A 541 -20.23 12.55 -21.43
C LEU A 541 -21.11 11.57 -20.63
N PRO A 542 -22.41 11.43 -20.96
CA PRO A 542 -23.28 10.52 -20.24
C PRO A 542 -22.69 9.10 -20.32
N GLY A 543 -22.38 8.49 -19.19
CA GLY A 543 -22.01 7.08 -19.13
C GLY A 543 -23.10 6.23 -19.79
N ALA A 544 -22.78 5.05 -20.33
CA ALA A 544 -23.76 4.15 -20.90
C ALA A 544 -24.81 3.79 -19.85
N ALA A 545 -25.97 4.44 -19.95
CA ALA A 545 -27.13 3.93 -19.26
C ALA A 545 -27.48 2.59 -19.89
N PRO A 546 -27.69 1.50 -19.13
CA PRO A 546 -28.15 0.25 -19.71
C PRO A 546 -29.48 0.49 -20.42
N LEU A 547 -29.55 0.03 -21.66
CA LEU A 547 -30.79 0.04 -22.42
C LEU A 547 -31.87 -0.78 -21.67
N SER A 548 -32.66 -0.13 -20.87
CA SER A 548 -33.93 -0.62 -20.33
C SER A 548 -34.97 0.49 -20.35
N ASP A 549 -35.38 0.87 -21.59
CA ASP A 549 -36.67 1.50 -21.78
C ASP A 549 -37.72 0.42 -21.87
N ARG A 550 -38.24 0.02 -20.74
CA ARG A 550 -39.58 -0.52 -20.57
C ARG A 550 -40.06 -0.16 -19.16
N PRO A 551 -41.20 0.54 -19.01
CA PRO A 551 -41.76 0.73 -17.69
C PRO A 551 -42.23 -0.62 -17.16
N ALA A 552 -41.67 -1.04 -16.03
CA ALA A 552 -42.14 -2.21 -15.30
C ALA A 552 -43.49 -1.87 -14.64
N PRO A 553 -44.43 -2.82 -14.63
CA PRO A 553 -45.66 -2.67 -13.87
C PRO A 553 -45.37 -2.71 -12.35
N PRO A 554 -46.19 -2.04 -11.53
CA PRO A 554 -45.96 -2.06 -10.09
C PRO A 554 -46.23 -3.47 -9.55
N SER A 555 -45.23 -4.08 -8.94
CA SER A 555 -45.41 -5.28 -8.15
C SER A 555 -45.08 -5.00 -6.69
N ASP A 556 -46.13 -5.02 -5.89
CA ASP A 556 -46.07 -5.24 -4.44
C ASP A 556 -45.50 -6.63 -4.19
N GLN A 557 -44.21 -6.71 -4.01
CA GLN A 557 -43.55 -7.87 -3.36
C GLN A 557 -42.30 -7.40 -2.60
N ALA A 558 -42.17 -7.86 -1.37
CA ALA A 558 -41.01 -7.67 -0.52
C ALA A 558 -39.70 -8.06 -1.25
N PRO A 559 -38.56 -7.36 -0.97
CA PRO A 559 -37.32 -7.61 -1.66
C PRO A 559 -36.86 -9.05 -1.41
N PRO A 560 -36.41 -9.78 -2.46
CA PRO A 560 -35.82 -11.10 -2.29
C PRO A 560 -34.51 -10.97 -1.50
N GLN A 561 -34.25 -11.91 -0.62
CA GLN A 561 -32.98 -12.03 0.08
C GLN A 561 -31.87 -12.19 -0.96
N GLU A 562 -30.96 -11.22 -1.03
CA GLU A 562 -29.80 -11.25 -1.91
C GLU A 562 -28.91 -12.48 -1.58
N GLY A 563 -28.63 -13.30 -2.59
CA GLY A 563 -27.68 -14.41 -2.45
C GLY A 563 -26.24 -13.93 -2.35
N PRO A 564 -25.30 -14.77 -1.84
CA PRO A 564 -23.90 -14.41 -1.75
C PRO A 564 -23.29 -13.91 -3.05
N LEU A 565 -23.72 -14.42 -4.19
CA LEU A 565 -23.27 -13.99 -5.52
C LEU A 565 -23.72 -12.56 -5.85
N ASP A 566 -24.95 -12.19 -5.48
CA ASP A 566 -25.48 -10.87 -5.76
C ASP A 566 -24.77 -9.81 -4.90
N VAL A 567 -24.50 -10.14 -3.65
CA VAL A 567 -23.71 -9.30 -2.74
C VAL A 567 -22.30 -9.06 -3.30
N VAL A 568 -21.61 -10.11 -3.74
CA VAL A 568 -20.26 -9.98 -4.33
C VAL A 568 -20.29 -9.17 -5.61
N ARG A 569 -21.26 -9.43 -6.50
CA ARG A 569 -21.39 -8.68 -7.77
C ARG A 569 -21.67 -7.19 -7.54
N GLN A 570 -22.47 -6.87 -6.54
CA GLN A 570 -22.77 -5.50 -6.19
C GLN A 570 -21.50 -4.79 -5.69
N GLU A 571 -20.77 -5.38 -4.74
CA GLU A 571 -19.54 -4.78 -4.21
C GLU A 571 -18.43 -4.63 -5.28
N PHE A 572 -18.30 -5.61 -6.19
CA PHE A 572 -17.45 -5.49 -7.37
C PHE A 572 -17.88 -4.31 -8.23
N GLY A 573 -19.18 -4.21 -8.52
CA GLY A 573 -19.72 -3.15 -9.37
C GLY A 573 -19.53 -1.75 -8.78
N GLU A 574 -19.82 -1.60 -7.51
CA GLU A 574 -19.67 -0.31 -6.80
C GLU A 574 -18.22 0.13 -6.69
N LEU A 575 -17.31 -0.80 -6.40
CA LEU A 575 -15.90 -0.48 -6.20
C LEU A 575 -15.14 -0.27 -7.50
N LEU A 576 -15.51 -1.04 -8.55
CA LEU A 576 -14.88 -0.98 -9.87
C LEU A 576 -15.61 -0.02 -10.84
N GLY A 577 -16.73 0.57 -10.42
CA GLY A 577 -17.53 1.50 -11.23
C GLY A 577 -18.18 0.84 -12.46
N THR A 578 -18.40 -0.48 -12.45
CA THR A 578 -18.89 -1.25 -13.59
C THR A 578 -19.83 -2.37 -13.17
N THR A 579 -20.69 -2.84 -14.07
CA THR A 579 -21.51 -4.04 -13.80
C THR A 579 -20.62 -5.29 -13.83
N ALA A 580 -20.50 -6.00 -12.71
CA ALA A 580 -19.70 -7.20 -12.61
C ALA A 580 -20.47 -8.46 -13.09
N PRO A 581 -20.11 -9.08 -14.22
CA PRO A 581 -20.63 -10.40 -14.59
C PRO A 581 -20.21 -11.46 -13.55
N ALA A 582 -21.01 -12.51 -13.38
CA ALA A 582 -20.70 -13.56 -12.41
C ALA A 582 -19.31 -14.21 -12.60
N ASP A 583 -18.86 -14.30 -13.85
CA ASP A 583 -17.58 -14.86 -14.26
C ASP A 583 -16.59 -13.78 -14.76
N GLY A 584 -16.86 -12.48 -14.49
CA GLY A 584 -15.96 -11.37 -14.82
C GLY A 584 -14.71 -11.41 -13.96
N ASP A 585 -13.54 -11.41 -14.61
CA ASP A 585 -12.25 -11.40 -13.91
C ASP A 585 -12.00 -10.04 -13.24
N PHE A 586 -11.59 -10.06 -11.98
CA PHE A 586 -11.36 -8.86 -11.15
C PHE A 586 -10.43 -7.85 -11.81
N PHE A 587 -9.34 -8.34 -12.42
CA PHE A 587 -8.36 -7.46 -13.07
C PHE A 587 -8.86 -6.94 -14.41
N ALA A 588 -9.55 -7.80 -15.18
CA ALA A 588 -10.17 -7.40 -16.44
C ALA A 588 -11.28 -6.33 -16.25
N LEU A 589 -11.87 -6.28 -15.03
CA LEU A 589 -12.86 -5.26 -14.65
C LEU A 589 -12.23 -4.00 -14.02
N GLY A 590 -10.90 -3.87 -14.03
CA GLY A 590 -10.19 -2.71 -13.51
C GLY A 590 -9.70 -2.83 -12.06
N GLY A 591 -9.83 -4.00 -11.44
CA GLY A 591 -9.34 -4.25 -10.09
C GLY A 591 -7.81 -4.27 -10.04
N HIS A 592 -7.25 -3.83 -8.92
CA HIS A 592 -5.83 -3.89 -8.59
C HIS A 592 -5.66 -4.19 -7.09
N SER A 593 -4.42 -4.38 -6.64
CA SER A 593 -4.11 -4.86 -5.29
C SER A 593 -4.78 -4.06 -4.18
N LEU A 594 -4.77 -2.73 -4.28
CA LEU A 594 -5.40 -1.87 -3.29
C LEU A 594 -6.93 -2.03 -3.32
N VAL A 595 -7.51 -2.11 -4.52
CA VAL A 595 -8.96 -2.39 -4.70
C VAL A 595 -9.31 -3.77 -4.19
N ALA A 596 -8.42 -4.77 -4.31
CA ALA A 596 -8.64 -6.10 -3.74
C ALA A 596 -8.72 -6.06 -2.21
N VAL A 597 -7.85 -5.29 -1.55
CA VAL A 597 -7.92 -5.09 -0.11
C VAL A 597 -9.19 -4.35 0.29
N GLN A 598 -9.58 -3.31 -0.44
CA GLN A 598 -10.82 -2.56 -0.20
C GLN A 598 -12.06 -3.43 -0.43
N LEU A 599 -12.06 -4.25 -1.48
CA LEU A 599 -13.14 -5.19 -1.77
C LEU A 599 -13.26 -6.26 -0.67
N ALA A 600 -12.13 -6.80 -0.22
CA ALA A 600 -12.10 -7.74 0.89
C ALA A 600 -12.64 -7.11 2.18
N GLU A 601 -12.31 -5.85 2.47
CA GLU A 601 -12.81 -5.11 3.61
C GLU A 601 -14.32 -4.88 3.52
N ARG A 602 -14.83 -4.44 2.36
CA ARG A 602 -16.25 -4.25 2.12
C ARG A 602 -17.04 -5.55 2.24
N LEU A 603 -16.55 -6.62 1.61
CA LEU A 603 -17.16 -7.94 1.69
C LEU A 603 -17.12 -8.51 3.11
N ARG A 604 -16.02 -8.34 3.85
CA ARG A 604 -15.93 -8.68 5.28
C ARG A 604 -16.99 -7.93 6.09
N THR A 605 -17.08 -6.64 5.86
CA THR A 605 -18.02 -5.76 6.56
C THR A 605 -19.45 -6.17 6.27
N ARG A 606 -19.77 -6.50 5.00
CA ARG A 606 -21.12 -6.84 4.55
C ARG A 606 -21.55 -8.26 4.91
N THR A 607 -20.64 -9.24 4.83
CA THR A 607 -20.93 -10.65 5.07
C THR A 607 -20.60 -11.11 6.49
N GLY A 608 -19.76 -10.37 7.20
CA GLY A 608 -19.23 -10.77 8.51
C GLY A 608 -18.32 -12.00 8.46
N LEU A 609 -17.87 -12.42 7.26
CA LEU A 609 -17.00 -13.55 7.03
C LEU A 609 -15.56 -13.08 6.83
N PRO A 610 -14.54 -13.81 7.30
CA PRO A 610 -13.15 -13.43 7.12
C PRO A 610 -12.77 -13.53 5.64
N LEU A 611 -12.34 -12.42 5.05
CA LEU A 611 -11.79 -12.31 3.69
C LEU A 611 -10.55 -11.44 3.71
N THR A 612 -9.58 -11.79 2.90
CA THR A 612 -8.34 -11.03 2.72
C THR A 612 -8.26 -10.49 1.30
N GLY A 613 -7.44 -9.47 1.08
CA GLY A 613 -7.14 -9.00 -0.27
C GLY A 613 -6.61 -10.13 -1.17
N LEU A 614 -5.87 -11.08 -0.58
CA LEU A 614 -5.34 -12.24 -1.29
C LEU A 614 -6.46 -13.19 -1.77
N ASP A 615 -7.50 -13.41 -0.97
CA ASP A 615 -8.66 -14.19 -1.40
C ASP A 615 -9.32 -13.60 -2.67
N ILE A 616 -9.39 -12.26 -2.76
CA ILE A 616 -9.90 -11.57 -3.95
C ILE A 616 -9.00 -11.83 -5.15
N LEU A 617 -7.69 -11.80 -4.93
CA LEU A 617 -6.69 -11.98 -5.98
C LEU A 617 -6.60 -13.43 -6.47
N GLU A 618 -6.88 -14.40 -5.61
CA GLU A 618 -6.93 -15.83 -5.95
C GLU A 618 -8.28 -16.22 -6.58
N GLN A 619 -9.41 -15.72 -6.02
CA GLN A 619 -10.77 -16.03 -6.46
C GLN A 619 -11.34 -15.01 -7.45
N ARG A 620 -10.57 -14.54 -8.34
CA ARG A 620 -10.70 -13.43 -9.31
C ARG A 620 -12.11 -13.11 -9.85
N THR A 621 -13.10 -13.98 -9.67
CA THR A 621 -14.46 -13.78 -10.20
C THR A 621 -15.50 -13.71 -9.08
N PRO A 622 -16.58 -12.94 -9.26
CA PRO A 622 -17.67 -12.89 -8.28
C PRO A 622 -18.22 -14.28 -7.92
N ARG A 623 -18.31 -15.21 -8.89
CA ARG A 623 -18.77 -16.58 -8.65
C ARG A 623 -17.84 -17.37 -7.76
N ALA A 624 -16.53 -17.34 -8.02
CA ALA A 624 -15.53 -18.05 -7.23
C ALA A 624 -15.48 -17.50 -5.79
N LEU A 625 -15.56 -16.18 -5.65
CA LEU A 625 -15.57 -15.50 -4.37
C LEU A 625 -16.85 -15.80 -3.57
N ALA A 626 -18.01 -15.82 -4.24
CA ALA A 626 -19.27 -16.20 -3.60
C ALA A 626 -19.25 -17.66 -3.12
N ALA A 627 -18.63 -18.57 -3.86
CA ALA A 627 -18.42 -19.96 -3.44
C ALA A 627 -17.52 -20.07 -2.19
N LEU A 628 -16.42 -19.30 -2.15
CA LEU A 628 -15.56 -19.20 -0.97
C LEU A 628 -16.32 -18.67 0.26
N LEU A 629 -17.13 -17.62 0.08
CA LEU A 629 -17.97 -17.06 1.13
C LEU A 629 -19.01 -18.07 1.64
N ALA A 630 -19.62 -18.84 0.74
CA ALA A 630 -20.57 -19.89 1.14
C ALA A 630 -19.87 -20.97 1.99
N THR A 631 -18.68 -21.42 1.60
CA THR A 631 -17.87 -22.40 2.36
C THR A 631 -17.54 -21.85 3.76
N ARG A 632 -17.09 -20.59 3.87
CA ARG A 632 -16.80 -19.96 5.17
C ARG A 632 -18.03 -19.72 6.03
N ALA A 633 -19.19 -19.48 5.41
CA ALA A 633 -20.47 -19.38 6.11
C ALA A 633 -20.90 -20.72 6.71
N ASP A 634 -20.71 -21.82 5.97
CA ASP A 634 -21.01 -23.17 6.43
C ASP A 634 -20.08 -23.58 7.59
N GLU A 635 -18.79 -23.29 7.51
CA GLU A 635 -17.82 -23.49 8.57
C GLU A 635 -18.18 -22.71 9.84
N ARG A 636 -18.61 -21.45 9.70
CA ARG A 636 -19.08 -20.59 10.79
C ARG A 636 -20.38 -21.13 11.39
N SER A 637 -21.33 -21.56 10.55
CA SER A 637 -22.61 -22.14 11.01
C SER A 637 -22.36 -23.45 11.76
N ALA A 638 -21.44 -24.29 11.31
CA ALA A 638 -21.04 -25.51 12.01
C ALA A 638 -20.31 -25.23 13.33
N ALA A 639 -19.54 -24.14 13.41
CA ALA A 639 -18.91 -23.68 14.65
C ALA A 639 -19.95 -23.11 15.63
N LEU A 640 -20.92 -22.33 15.14
CA LEU A 640 -22.03 -21.79 15.91
C LEU A 640 -23.00 -22.88 16.38
N ALA A 641 -23.27 -23.91 15.57
CA ALA A 641 -24.08 -25.07 15.95
C ALA A 641 -23.42 -25.91 17.07
N ARG A 642 -22.07 -25.97 17.07
CA ARG A 642 -21.30 -26.57 18.17
C ARG A 642 -21.29 -25.73 19.45
N ALA A 643 -21.42 -24.40 19.32
CA ALA A 643 -21.54 -23.44 20.44
C ALA A 643 -22.99 -23.26 20.94
N GLY A 644 -24.01 -23.65 20.15
CA GLY A 644 -25.42 -23.28 20.29
C GLY A 644 -26.29 -24.22 21.12
N ALA A 645 -25.74 -25.14 21.91
CA ALA A 645 -26.54 -25.97 22.84
C ALA A 645 -26.70 -25.29 24.22
N ARG A 646 -27.39 -24.14 24.27
CA ARG A 646 -27.79 -23.50 25.52
C ARG A 646 -29.32 -23.37 25.65
N PRO A 647 -29.91 -23.60 26.84
CA PRO A 647 -31.32 -23.37 27.05
C PRO A 647 -31.66 -21.88 27.02
N ARG A 648 -32.60 -21.51 26.16
CA ARG A 648 -33.17 -20.16 26.09
C ARG A 648 -34.00 -19.91 27.36
N THR A 649 -33.57 -19.00 28.21
CA THR A 649 -34.44 -18.45 29.24
C THR A 649 -35.39 -17.46 28.56
N THR A 650 -36.66 -17.88 28.44
CA THR A 650 -37.76 -17.06 27.95
C THR A 650 -38.21 -16.10 29.05
N GLY A 651 -37.84 -14.85 28.91
CA GLY A 651 -38.39 -13.74 29.66
C GLY A 651 -38.10 -12.46 28.87
N ALA A 652 -39.07 -11.94 28.12
CA ALA A 652 -38.98 -10.68 27.42
C ALA A 652 -38.67 -9.55 28.42
N ARG A 653 -37.44 -9.02 28.39
CA ARG A 653 -37.07 -7.83 29.15
C ARG A 653 -37.48 -6.61 28.34
N THR A 654 -38.39 -5.81 28.90
CA THR A 654 -38.88 -4.57 28.31
C THR A 654 -37.87 -3.44 28.49
N GLY A 655 -37.66 -2.63 27.46
CA GLY A 655 -36.87 -1.41 27.48
C GLY A 655 -35.78 -1.39 26.38
N THR A 656 -35.79 -0.31 25.58
CA THR A 656 -34.81 -0.10 24.48
C THR A 656 -33.47 0.37 25.04
N VAL A 657 -32.37 -0.27 24.62
CA VAL A 657 -31.00 0.10 25.00
C VAL A 657 -30.33 0.84 23.86
N LEU A 658 -29.84 2.05 24.10
CA LEU A 658 -28.91 2.71 23.15
C LEU A 658 -27.52 2.11 23.31
N LEU A 659 -26.93 1.63 22.21
CA LEU A 659 -25.55 1.20 22.13
C LEU A 659 -24.78 2.08 21.15
N THR A 660 -23.75 2.76 21.62
CA THR A 660 -22.79 3.44 20.75
C THR A 660 -21.57 2.56 20.52
N GLY A 661 -20.96 2.65 19.33
CA GLY A 661 -19.77 1.86 18.98
C GLY A 661 -20.08 0.39 18.62
N ALA A 662 -21.31 0.07 18.20
CA ALA A 662 -21.78 -1.27 17.87
C ALA A 662 -20.95 -2.00 16.80
N THR A 663 -20.22 -1.28 15.95
CA THR A 663 -19.32 -1.81 14.91
C THR A 663 -17.88 -1.99 15.38
N GLY A 664 -17.56 -1.61 16.62
CA GLY A 664 -16.23 -1.77 17.24
C GLY A 664 -16.07 -3.13 17.92
N GLY A 665 -14.84 -3.46 18.33
CA GLY A 665 -14.53 -4.77 18.94
C GLY A 665 -15.32 -5.08 20.21
N VAL A 666 -15.52 -4.09 21.09
CA VAL A 666 -16.32 -4.23 22.31
C VAL A 666 -17.81 -4.15 21.99
N GLY A 667 -18.23 -3.10 21.24
CA GLY A 667 -19.64 -2.87 20.96
C GLY A 667 -20.30 -3.98 20.14
N ALA A 668 -19.57 -4.63 19.23
CA ALA A 668 -20.10 -5.78 18.49
C ALA A 668 -20.44 -6.97 19.42
N ALA A 669 -19.57 -7.26 20.40
CA ALA A 669 -19.85 -8.28 21.40
C ALA A 669 -21.06 -7.92 22.29
N VAL A 670 -21.15 -6.64 22.67
CA VAL A 670 -22.29 -6.12 23.45
C VAL A 670 -23.60 -6.22 22.66
N LEU A 671 -23.58 -5.89 21.36
CA LEU A 671 -24.77 -6.02 20.50
C LEU A 671 -25.23 -7.47 20.43
N GLN A 672 -24.31 -8.42 20.20
CA GLN A 672 -24.63 -9.86 20.17
C GLN A 672 -25.23 -10.33 21.48
N GLU A 673 -24.70 -9.92 22.62
CA GLU A 673 -25.20 -10.28 23.95
C GLU A 673 -26.58 -9.71 24.20
N LEU A 674 -26.84 -8.42 23.89
CA LEU A 674 -28.16 -7.79 24.01
C LEU A 674 -29.22 -8.48 23.13
N MET A 675 -28.85 -8.82 21.90
CA MET A 675 -29.73 -9.54 20.98
C MET A 675 -30.00 -10.97 21.45
N ALA A 676 -28.99 -11.67 21.96
CA ALA A 676 -29.19 -13.01 22.57
C ALA A 676 -30.12 -12.98 23.80
N GLN A 677 -30.11 -11.87 24.54
CA GLN A 677 -31.04 -11.63 25.65
C GLN A 677 -32.46 -11.20 25.19
N GLY A 678 -32.66 -11.00 23.87
CA GLY A 678 -33.96 -10.52 23.32
C GLY A 678 -34.32 -9.08 23.72
N ARG A 679 -33.32 -8.24 24.01
CA ARG A 679 -33.51 -6.83 24.32
C ARG A 679 -33.64 -5.99 23.04
N PRO A 680 -34.59 -5.05 22.96
CA PRO A 680 -34.61 -4.06 21.91
C PRO A 680 -33.36 -3.17 22.01
N VAL A 681 -32.63 -3.02 20.88
CA VAL A 681 -31.40 -2.24 20.83
C VAL A 681 -31.51 -1.17 19.74
N ARG A 682 -31.23 0.08 20.13
CA ARG A 682 -30.93 1.15 19.17
C ARG A 682 -29.43 1.30 19.09
N VAL A 683 -28.86 1.23 17.87
CA VAL A 683 -27.42 1.41 17.65
C VAL A 683 -27.16 2.76 17.01
N LEU A 684 -26.24 3.53 17.56
CA LEU A 684 -25.71 4.71 16.91
C LEU A 684 -24.51 4.31 16.07
N VAL A 685 -24.60 4.50 14.77
CA VAL A 685 -23.55 4.17 13.79
C VAL A 685 -23.44 5.25 12.74
N ARG A 686 -22.27 5.38 12.16
CA ARG A 686 -22.04 6.31 11.04
C ARG A 686 -22.84 5.88 9.82
N PRO A 687 -23.28 6.84 8.96
CA PRO A 687 -24.12 6.55 7.79
C PRO A 687 -23.56 5.43 6.91
N GLU A 688 -22.24 5.40 6.69
CA GLU A 688 -21.58 4.36 5.91
C GLU A 688 -21.64 2.95 6.54
N SER A 689 -21.98 2.84 7.81
CA SER A 689 -22.12 1.58 8.55
C SER A 689 -23.57 1.17 8.82
N ALA A 690 -24.53 2.00 8.47
CA ALA A 690 -25.95 1.81 8.81
C ALA A 690 -26.57 0.56 8.17
N HIS A 691 -26.03 0.11 7.04
CA HIS A 691 -26.49 -1.04 6.26
C HIS A 691 -25.82 -2.37 6.63
N LEU A 692 -24.96 -2.40 7.66
CA LEU A 692 -24.19 -3.61 8.00
C LEU A 692 -25.09 -4.74 8.49
N PRO A 693 -24.98 -5.99 7.94
CA PRO A 693 -25.79 -7.14 8.38
C PRO A 693 -25.63 -7.48 9.86
N ALA A 694 -24.51 -7.11 10.46
CA ALA A 694 -24.27 -7.29 11.89
C ALA A 694 -25.26 -6.49 12.77
N LEU A 695 -25.94 -5.50 12.21
CA LEU A 695 -26.94 -4.65 12.87
C LEU A 695 -28.38 -5.15 12.66
N ASN A 696 -28.58 -6.22 11.87
CA ASN A 696 -29.91 -6.76 11.59
C ASN A 696 -30.62 -7.13 12.89
N GLY A 697 -31.83 -6.59 13.07
CA GLY A 697 -32.65 -6.77 14.29
C GLY A 697 -32.47 -5.66 15.33
N ALA A 698 -31.55 -4.68 15.13
CA ALA A 698 -31.46 -3.46 15.92
C ALA A 698 -32.09 -2.29 15.17
N GLU A 699 -32.61 -1.31 15.93
CA GLU A 699 -33.02 -0.01 15.41
C GLU A 699 -31.73 0.81 15.10
N VAL A 700 -31.55 1.22 13.85
CA VAL A 700 -30.39 1.99 13.46
C VAL A 700 -30.65 3.48 13.55
N ALA A 701 -29.85 4.18 14.34
CA ALA A 701 -29.77 5.63 14.39
C ALA A 701 -28.46 6.06 13.70
N GLU A 702 -28.57 6.84 12.63
CA GLU A 702 -27.39 7.37 11.94
C GLU A 702 -26.83 8.59 12.65
N GLY A 703 -25.51 8.60 12.86
CA GLY A 703 -24.80 9.68 13.53
C GLY A 703 -23.34 9.36 13.81
N ASP A 704 -22.60 10.35 14.30
CA ASP A 704 -21.18 10.28 14.63
C ASP A 704 -20.90 10.95 15.98
N LEU A 705 -19.77 10.61 16.63
CA LEU A 705 -19.35 11.24 17.89
C LEU A 705 -19.11 12.76 17.76
N GLY A 706 -18.77 13.24 16.57
CA GLY A 706 -18.64 14.65 16.27
C GLY A 706 -19.98 15.38 16.00
N ASP A 707 -21.04 14.64 15.64
CA ASP A 707 -22.40 15.20 15.45
C ASP A 707 -23.19 15.11 16.75
N LEU A 708 -23.05 16.15 17.58
CA LEU A 708 -23.66 16.23 18.91
C LEU A 708 -25.21 16.18 18.88
N ASP A 709 -25.83 16.62 17.79
CA ASP A 709 -27.27 16.58 17.63
C ASP A 709 -27.75 15.16 17.30
N SER A 710 -26.99 14.38 16.55
CA SER A 710 -27.29 12.95 16.34
C SER A 710 -27.23 12.17 17.66
N LEU A 711 -26.27 12.45 18.53
CA LEU A 711 -26.15 11.87 19.86
C LEU A 711 -27.37 12.18 20.74
N ARG A 712 -27.82 13.44 20.75
CA ARG A 712 -29.04 13.84 21.51
C ARG A 712 -30.29 13.15 21.00
N ARG A 713 -30.45 13.06 19.67
CA ARG A 713 -31.57 12.32 19.06
C ARG A 713 -31.52 10.82 19.37
N ALA A 714 -30.34 10.22 19.32
CA ALA A 714 -30.18 8.78 19.54
C ALA A 714 -30.58 8.36 20.97
N VAL A 715 -30.34 9.21 21.97
CA VAL A 715 -30.65 8.93 23.37
C VAL A 715 -32.11 9.21 23.75
N GLU A 716 -32.87 9.89 22.88
CA GLU A 716 -34.29 10.16 23.13
C GLU A 716 -35.14 8.89 23.15
N GLY A 717 -35.94 8.72 24.24
CA GLY A 717 -36.87 7.63 24.35
C GLY A 717 -36.26 6.25 24.59
N VAL A 718 -34.98 6.16 24.93
CA VAL A 718 -34.36 4.90 25.35
C VAL A 718 -34.41 4.73 26.87
N ASP A 719 -34.48 3.47 27.31
CA ASP A 719 -34.60 3.11 28.73
C ASP A 719 -33.23 2.91 29.39
N ALA A 720 -32.18 2.69 28.59
CA ALA A 720 -30.81 2.50 29.09
C ALA A 720 -29.79 2.89 28.00
N VAL A 721 -28.57 3.17 28.43
CA VAL A 721 -27.43 3.52 27.52
C VAL A 721 -26.21 2.67 27.83
N ILE A 722 -25.58 2.11 26.80
CA ILE A 722 -24.21 1.58 26.86
C ILE A 722 -23.37 2.41 25.90
N HIS A 723 -22.44 3.18 26.44
CA HIS A 723 -21.52 4.00 25.65
C HIS A 723 -20.14 3.34 25.57
N SER A 724 -19.84 2.72 24.43
CA SER A 724 -18.56 2.05 24.17
C SER A 724 -17.75 2.68 23.02
N ALA A 725 -18.31 3.65 22.32
CA ALA A 725 -17.60 4.37 21.27
C ALA A 725 -16.54 5.32 21.82
N CYS A 726 -15.40 5.45 21.17
CA CYS A 726 -14.41 6.47 21.43
C CYS A 726 -13.52 6.69 20.17
N THR A 727 -12.86 7.84 20.11
CA THR A 727 -11.97 8.21 19.00
C THR A 727 -10.54 7.75 19.20
N PHE A 728 -10.13 7.39 20.41
CA PHE A 728 -8.76 7.07 20.86
C PHE A 728 -7.74 8.22 20.75
N THR A 729 -7.93 9.17 19.87
CA THR A 729 -6.95 10.25 19.58
C THR A 729 -7.56 11.65 19.72
N ASP A 730 -8.84 11.84 19.45
CA ASP A 730 -9.53 13.13 19.59
C ASP A 730 -10.36 13.17 20.88
N HIS A 731 -9.67 13.42 21.98
CA HIS A 731 -10.28 13.44 23.31
C HIS A 731 -11.29 14.57 23.52
N ALA A 732 -11.17 15.68 22.78
CA ALA A 732 -12.12 16.79 22.82
C ALA A 732 -13.48 16.33 22.29
N THR A 733 -13.50 15.59 21.19
CA THR A 733 -14.71 14.97 20.62
C THR A 733 -15.33 13.96 21.59
N ASP A 734 -14.52 13.10 22.24
CA ASP A 734 -15.03 12.12 23.22
C ASP A 734 -15.72 12.82 24.42
N LEU A 735 -15.14 13.91 24.96
CA LEU A 735 -15.74 14.69 26.03
C LEU A 735 -17.03 15.42 25.60
N ALA A 736 -17.05 15.98 24.41
CA ALA A 736 -18.23 16.64 23.85
C ALA A 736 -19.37 15.64 23.61
N ALA A 737 -19.05 14.46 23.09
CA ALA A 737 -19.99 13.36 22.89
C ALA A 737 -20.61 12.88 24.22
N MET A 738 -19.77 12.69 25.26
CA MET A 738 -20.26 12.32 26.59
C MET A 738 -21.23 13.38 27.13
N ARG A 739 -20.91 14.67 27.03
CA ARG A 739 -21.83 15.76 27.44
C ARG A 739 -23.15 15.72 26.68
N ALA A 740 -23.10 15.53 25.34
CA ALA A 740 -24.31 15.46 24.52
C ALA A 740 -25.22 14.27 24.91
N LEU A 741 -24.63 13.10 25.18
CA LEU A 741 -25.35 11.92 25.63
C LEU A 741 -26.01 12.12 26.99
N VAL A 742 -25.27 12.66 28.00
CA VAL A 742 -25.84 12.89 29.33
C VAL A 742 -26.84 14.04 29.34
N ASP A 743 -26.73 15.02 28.45
CA ASP A 743 -27.73 16.09 28.30
C ASP A 743 -29.08 15.55 27.81
N GLY A 744 -29.06 14.56 26.90
CA GLY A 744 -30.24 13.87 26.42
C GLY A 744 -30.78 12.78 27.35
N TRP A 745 -29.97 12.26 28.25
CA TRP A 745 -30.33 11.16 29.16
C TRP A 745 -31.38 11.58 30.20
N ARG A 746 -32.50 10.85 30.24
CA ARG A 746 -33.68 11.19 31.06
C ARG A 746 -34.05 10.16 32.14
N GLY A 747 -33.31 9.05 32.22
CA GLY A 747 -33.56 8.00 33.21
C GLY A 747 -32.90 6.67 32.87
N GLY A 748 -33.07 5.70 33.74
CA GLY A 748 -32.49 4.36 33.57
C GLY A 748 -30.97 4.26 33.75
N PRO A 749 -30.44 3.05 33.57
CA PRO A 749 -28.98 2.84 33.67
C PRO A 749 -28.22 3.45 32.51
N PHE A 750 -27.11 4.13 32.82
CA PHE A 750 -26.09 4.56 31.84
C PHE A 750 -24.78 3.88 32.18
N VAL A 751 -24.30 3.00 31.30
CA VAL A 751 -23.07 2.23 31.47
C VAL A 751 -22.04 2.76 30.51
N PHE A 752 -20.92 3.21 31.06
CA PHE A 752 -19.79 3.75 30.27
C PHE A 752 -18.62 2.79 30.27
N VAL A 753 -18.09 2.46 29.08
CA VAL A 753 -16.86 1.68 28.93
C VAL A 753 -15.67 2.58 29.09
N SER A 754 -15.11 2.56 30.29
CA SER A 754 -13.90 3.29 30.69
C SER A 754 -12.66 2.40 30.56
N SER A 755 -11.50 2.85 31.05
CA SER A 755 -10.24 2.13 31.02
C SER A 755 -9.56 2.11 32.38
N ILE A 756 -8.80 1.06 32.67
CA ILE A 756 -7.89 1.02 33.83
C ILE A 756 -6.83 2.13 33.78
N ASP A 757 -6.53 2.70 32.60
CA ASP A 757 -5.60 3.84 32.46
C ASP A 757 -6.10 5.08 33.21
N ALA A 758 -7.39 5.16 33.54
CA ALA A 758 -7.98 6.19 34.38
C ALA A 758 -7.47 6.14 35.83
N TYR A 759 -6.89 5.02 36.29
CA TYR A 759 -6.24 4.94 37.61
C TYR A 759 -4.90 5.67 37.67
N GLY A 760 -4.24 5.90 36.55
CA GLY A 760 -2.88 6.42 36.46
C GLY A 760 -1.84 5.44 37.03
N ARG A 761 -0.97 5.88 37.91
CA ARG A 761 0.00 5.03 38.65
C ARG A 761 -0.55 4.75 40.06
N PRO A 762 -1.17 3.63 40.31
CA PRO A 762 -1.61 3.24 41.66
C PRO A 762 -0.44 3.10 42.64
N ALA A 763 -0.69 3.46 43.90
CA ALA A 763 0.36 3.44 44.91
C ALA A 763 0.74 2.04 45.44
N GLY A 764 -0.13 1.02 45.21
CA GLY A 764 0.08 -0.38 45.61
C GLY A 764 -0.02 -1.33 44.44
N THR A 765 0.32 -2.58 44.65
CA THR A 765 0.23 -3.62 43.64
C THR A 765 -1.20 -4.17 43.43
N GLU A 766 -2.04 -4.12 44.45
CA GLU A 766 -3.46 -4.49 44.40
C GLU A 766 -4.33 -3.23 44.23
N VAL A 767 -5.12 -3.17 43.17
CA VAL A 767 -5.97 -2.02 42.83
C VAL A 767 -7.43 -2.39 43.00
N ALA A 768 -8.04 -1.90 44.07
CA ALA A 768 -9.45 -2.13 44.39
C ALA A 768 -10.37 -1.31 43.48
N GLU A 769 -11.59 -1.80 43.27
CA GLU A 769 -12.67 -1.09 42.53
C GLU A 769 -13.00 0.25 43.23
N GLY A 770 -13.09 1.32 42.41
CA GLY A 770 -13.37 2.67 42.90
C GLY A 770 -12.30 3.26 43.82
N GLY A 771 -11.13 2.61 43.89
CA GLY A 771 -9.96 3.15 44.60
C GLY A 771 -9.52 4.52 44.07
N PRO A 772 -8.70 5.25 44.81
CA PRO A 772 -8.27 6.58 44.39
C PRO A 772 -7.51 6.52 43.06
N SER A 773 -7.91 7.35 42.14
CA SER A 773 -7.22 7.53 40.87
C SER A 773 -6.03 8.48 41.09
N GLY A 774 -4.83 8.06 40.71
CA GLY A 774 -3.70 8.94 40.56
C GLY A 774 -3.90 9.87 39.33
N ALA A 775 -2.91 10.69 39.02
CA ALA A 775 -2.94 11.41 37.74
C ALA A 775 -2.72 10.40 36.61
N PRO A 776 -3.64 10.31 35.64
CA PRO A 776 -3.46 9.45 34.47
C PRO A 776 -2.17 9.77 33.73
N VAL A 777 -1.47 8.73 33.27
CA VAL A 777 -0.17 8.89 32.59
C VAL A 777 -0.36 9.27 31.12
N THR A 778 -1.50 8.89 30.55
CA THR A 778 -1.79 9.12 29.12
C THR A 778 -2.96 10.10 28.95
N PRO A 779 -2.97 10.89 27.84
CA PRO A 779 -4.14 11.73 27.50
C PRO A 779 -5.42 10.91 27.37
N TYR A 780 -5.35 9.67 26.88
CA TYR A 780 -6.47 8.75 26.78
C TYR A 780 -7.04 8.42 28.18
N GLY A 781 -6.20 8.03 29.13
CA GLY A 781 -6.63 7.76 30.52
C GLY A 781 -7.25 8.98 31.18
N GLN A 782 -6.70 10.20 30.91
CA GLN A 782 -7.27 11.45 31.40
C GLN A 782 -8.68 11.69 30.79
N ALA A 783 -8.84 11.50 29.50
CA ALA A 783 -10.13 11.67 28.84
C ALA A 783 -11.19 10.68 29.38
N LYS A 784 -10.81 9.43 29.62
CA LYS A 784 -11.71 8.44 30.27
C LYS A 784 -12.12 8.87 31.66
N LEU A 785 -11.19 9.34 32.49
CA LEU A 785 -11.49 9.86 33.84
C LEU A 785 -12.42 11.09 33.78
N ASP A 786 -12.21 11.99 32.83
CA ASP A 786 -13.06 13.19 32.68
C ASP A 786 -14.47 12.82 32.18
N CYS A 787 -14.59 11.83 31.29
CA CYS A 787 -15.89 11.26 30.89
C CYS A 787 -16.63 10.63 32.08
N GLU A 788 -15.94 9.89 32.98
CA GLU A 788 -16.52 9.37 34.22
C GLU A 788 -17.08 10.51 35.08
N ARG A 789 -16.32 11.59 35.29
CA ARG A 789 -16.75 12.76 36.05
C ARG A 789 -18.02 13.38 35.47
N ILE A 790 -18.07 13.64 34.17
CA ILE A 790 -19.23 14.17 33.46
C ILE A 790 -20.46 13.28 33.70
N LEU A 791 -20.29 11.97 33.58
CA LEU A 791 -21.37 11.00 33.75
C LEU A 791 -21.90 10.98 35.20
N PHE A 792 -21.02 10.93 36.21
CA PHE A 792 -21.42 10.88 37.62
C PHE A 792 -21.98 12.23 38.13
N GLU A 793 -21.46 13.36 37.63
CA GLU A 793 -22.04 14.68 37.88
C GLU A 793 -23.48 14.75 37.34
N ALA A 794 -23.73 14.24 36.12
CA ALA A 794 -25.07 14.18 35.55
C ALA A 794 -26.00 13.27 36.39
N ALA A 795 -25.51 12.12 36.83
CA ALA A 795 -26.28 11.20 37.68
C ALA A 795 -26.65 11.82 39.04
N ALA A 796 -25.74 12.59 39.65
CA ALA A 796 -25.98 13.31 40.91
C ALA A 796 -27.11 14.33 40.78
N THR A 797 -27.49 14.78 39.58
CA THR A 797 -28.68 15.65 39.37
C THR A 797 -30.00 14.86 39.28
N GLY A 798 -29.98 13.54 39.51
CA GLY A 798 -31.16 12.69 39.51
C GLY A 798 -31.60 12.19 38.12
N ARG A 799 -30.76 12.25 37.10
CA ARG A 799 -31.04 11.83 35.71
C ARG A 799 -31.18 10.30 35.56
N GLY A 800 -30.51 9.51 36.42
CA GLY A 800 -30.55 8.03 36.37
C GLY A 800 -29.39 7.42 37.13
N GLN A 801 -29.15 6.12 36.95
CA GLN A 801 -28.06 5.38 37.57
C GLN A 801 -26.85 5.29 36.63
N ALA A 802 -25.71 5.80 37.04
CA ALA A 802 -24.48 5.77 36.31
C ALA A 802 -23.58 4.59 36.74
N THR A 803 -22.94 3.95 35.78
CA THR A 803 -21.87 2.95 36.04
C THR A 803 -20.73 3.17 35.09
N ALA A 804 -19.49 3.28 35.59
CA ALA A 804 -18.31 3.27 34.76
C ALA A 804 -17.57 1.93 34.93
N VAL A 805 -17.35 1.23 33.82
CA VAL A 805 -16.67 -0.06 33.80
C VAL A 805 -15.27 0.14 33.23
N ARG A 806 -14.25 0.07 34.09
CA ARG A 806 -12.86 0.19 33.70
C ARG A 806 -12.37 -1.15 33.16
N ALA A 807 -12.22 -1.22 31.84
CA ALA A 807 -11.69 -2.40 31.16
C ALA A 807 -10.16 -2.27 30.97
N PRO A 808 -9.42 -3.36 31.13
CA PRO A 808 -8.02 -3.48 30.75
C PRO A 808 -7.91 -3.76 29.24
N ILE A 809 -6.83 -4.39 28.80
CA ILE A 809 -6.69 -4.84 27.40
C ILE A 809 -7.85 -5.82 27.11
N VAL A 810 -8.63 -5.52 26.07
CA VAL A 810 -9.74 -6.36 25.64
C VAL A 810 -9.28 -7.30 24.54
N TRP A 811 -9.34 -8.60 24.78
CA TRP A 811 -9.03 -9.64 23.81
C TRP A 811 -10.28 -10.35 23.31
N GLY A 812 -10.25 -10.83 22.06
CA GLY A 812 -11.40 -11.57 21.50
C GLY A 812 -11.31 -11.77 19.99
N PRO A 813 -12.29 -12.49 19.41
CA PRO A 813 -12.23 -12.92 18.00
C PRO A 813 -12.47 -11.79 16.98
N HIS A 814 -12.96 -10.62 17.42
CA HIS A 814 -13.22 -9.50 16.51
C HIS A 814 -11.92 -8.95 15.90
N HIS A 815 -11.90 -8.70 14.58
CA HIS A 815 -10.71 -8.28 13.85
C HIS A 815 -10.01 -7.05 14.46
N ARG A 816 -10.77 -6.04 14.88
CA ARG A 816 -10.21 -4.84 15.55
C ARG A 816 -9.55 -5.14 16.91
N LEU A 817 -9.91 -6.23 17.57
CA LEU A 817 -9.27 -6.65 18.82
C LEU A 817 -7.97 -7.41 18.55
N ARG A 818 -7.89 -8.13 17.43
CA ARG A 818 -6.63 -8.77 16.98
C ARG A 818 -5.54 -7.73 16.72
N ASP A 819 -5.91 -6.60 16.15
CA ASP A 819 -4.96 -5.51 15.91
C ASP A 819 -4.39 -4.91 17.22
N GLN A 820 -5.09 -5.05 18.35
CA GLN A 820 -4.58 -4.57 19.65
C GLN A 820 -3.31 -5.29 20.12
N LEU A 821 -3.04 -6.53 19.66
CA LEU A 821 -1.74 -7.19 19.93
C LEU A 821 -0.55 -6.43 19.36
N ARG A 822 -0.76 -5.57 18.38
CA ARG A 822 0.27 -4.80 17.68
C ARG A 822 0.53 -3.42 18.30
N TRP A 823 -0.22 -3.04 19.35
CA TRP A 823 -0.19 -1.72 19.95
C TRP A 823 0.08 -1.77 21.45
N GLY A 824 0.44 -0.63 22.05
CA GLY A 824 0.71 -0.53 23.49
C GLY A 824 1.81 -1.48 23.94
N ALA A 825 1.77 -1.92 25.19
CA ALA A 825 2.80 -2.76 25.78
C ALA A 825 2.95 -4.15 25.11
N THR A 826 1.93 -4.66 24.42
CA THR A 826 2.00 -5.94 23.68
C THR A 826 2.66 -5.79 22.32
N GLY A 827 2.60 -4.60 21.71
CA GLY A 827 3.10 -4.33 20.37
C GLY A 827 4.58 -4.64 20.17
N PRO A 828 5.50 -4.09 20.95
CA PRO A 828 6.92 -4.40 20.86
C PRO A 828 7.22 -5.90 21.03
N LEU A 829 6.55 -6.56 21.98
CA LEU A 829 6.70 -8.00 22.23
C LEU A 829 6.24 -8.82 21.02
N TYR A 830 5.09 -8.45 20.43
CA TYR A 830 4.54 -9.09 19.26
C TYR A 830 5.45 -8.92 18.03
N GLN A 831 5.96 -7.70 17.80
CA GLN A 831 6.85 -7.40 16.68
C GLN A 831 8.22 -8.10 16.83
N ALA A 832 8.78 -8.11 18.03
CA ALA A 832 10.03 -8.82 18.30
C ALA A 832 9.88 -10.32 18.10
N ALA A 833 8.77 -10.91 18.58
CA ALA A 833 8.46 -12.33 18.36
C ALA A 833 8.29 -12.66 16.88
N LEU A 834 7.60 -11.83 16.11
CA LEU A 834 7.45 -11.99 14.65
C LEU A 834 8.78 -11.92 13.92
N ALA A 835 9.67 -11.02 14.36
CA ALA A 835 10.97 -10.78 13.74
C ALA A 835 12.06 -11.77 14.18
N GLY A 836 11.78 -12.72 15.09
CA GLY A 836 12.79 -13.61 15.66
C GLY A 836 13.85 -12.89 16.51
N LEU A 837 13.54 -11.67 16.99
CA LEU A 837 14.47 -10.86 17.79
C LEU A 837 14.44 -11.27 19.26
N PRO A 838 15.54 -11.07 20.02
CA PRO A 838 15.55 -11.23 21.47
C PRO A 838 14.49 -10.34 22.14
N ILE A 839 13.72 -10.91 23.05
CA ILE A 839 12.68 -10.20 23.78
C ILE A 839 13.11 -10.06 25.23
N ALA A 840 13.21 -8.80 25.69
CA ALA A 840 13.47 -8.46 27.06
C ALA A 840 12.14 -8.35 27.83
N VAL A 841 12.00 -9.10 28.93
CA VAL A 841 10.87 -8.98 29.86
C VAL A 841 11.39 -8.65 31.25
N PRO A 842 10.59 -8.00 32.12
CA PRO A 842 11.00 -7.69 33.48
C PRO A 842 11.40 -8.95 34.27
N PRO A 843 12.34 -8.83 35.22
CA PRO A 843 12.81 -9.96 36.03
C PRO A 843 11.69 -10.53 36.89
N ALA A 844 11.82 -11.81 37.26
CA ALA A 844 10.81 -12.55 38.04
C ALA A 844 10.91 -12.29 39.58
N ASP A 845 11.62 -11.26 40.02
CA ASP A 845 11.71 -10.85 41.43
C ASP A 845 10.43 -10.18 41.94
N ALA A 846 9.59 -9.72 41.01
CA ALA A 846 8.21 -9.24 41.23
C ALA A 846 7.31 -9.70 40.11
N TRP A 847 6.00 -9.66 40.33
CA TRP A 847 5.06 -9.89 39.24
C TRP A 847 4.96 -8.63 38.37
N TYR A 848 5.15 -8.82 37.07
CA TYR A 848 4.95 -7.79 36.06
C TYR A 848 4.14 -8.37 34.91
N GLY A 849 3.07 -7.71 34.47
CA GLY A 849 2.21 -8.28 33.46
C GLY A 849 1.07 -7.38 33.05
N ALA A 850 0.15 -7.94 32.29
CA ALA A 850 -1.07 -7.32 31.84
C ALA A 850 -2.31 -7.90 32.52
N SER A 851 -3.24 -7.02 32.87
CA SER A 851 -4.63 -7.40 33.10
C SER A 851 -5.34 -7.44 31.74
N TRP A 852 -6.25 -8.37 31.58
CA TRP A 852 -6.99 -8.54 30.33
C TRP A 852 -8.45 -8.93 30.63
N VAL A 853 -9.32 -8.73 29.60
CA VAL A 853 -10.72 -9.15 29.66
C VAL A 853 -11.14 -9.72 28.30
N HIS A 854 -11.87 -10.85 28.31
CA HIS A 854 -12.46 -11.38 27.10
C HIS A 854 -13.65 -10.50 26.63
N SER A 855 -13.76 -10.22 25.32
CA SER A 855 -14.80 -9.33 24.78
C SER A 855 -16.23 -9.81 25.08
N ALA A 856 -16.49 -11.12 25.06
CA ALA A 856 -17.80 -11.67 25.42
C ALA A 856 -18.05 -11.58 26.93
N ALA A 857 -17.06 -11.84 27.79
CA ALA A 857 -17.17 -11.63 29.23
C ALA A 857 -17.44 -10.17 29.58
N LEU A 858 -16.74 -9.23 28.92
CA LEU A 858 -17.00 -7.80 29.06
C LEU A 858 -18.43 -7.44 28.62
N ALA A 859 -18.94 -8.02 27.53
CA ALA A 859 -20.31 -7.81 27.06
C ALA A 859 -21.35 -8.30 28.09
N ARG A 860 -21.15 -9.49 28.66
CA ARG A 860 -21.98 -10.01 29.76
C ARG A 860 -21.94 -9.08 30.98
N ALA A 861 -20.79 -8.57 31.36
CA ALA A 861 -20.61 -7.64 32.46
C ALA A 861 -21.35 -6.31 32.25
N LEU A 862 -21.17 -5.71 31.04
CA LEU A 862 -21.84 -4.46 30.66
C LEU A 862 -23.36 -4.60 30.63
N THR A 863 -23.87 -5.70 30.08
CA THR A 863 -25.33 -5.95 30.00
C THR A 863 -25.94 -6.30 31.38
N ALA A 864 -25.19 -6.91 32.29
CA ALA A 864 -25.59 -7.15 33.66
C ALA A 864 -25.81 -5.81 34.43
N CYS A 865 -24.98 -4.80 34.19
CA CYS A 865 -25.09 -3.46 34.77
C CYS A 865 -26.38 -2.71 34.34
N LEU A 866 -27.11 -3.18 33.35
CA LEU A 866 -28.42 -2.63 32.96
C LEU A 866 -29.55 -3.10 33.85
N THR A 867 -29.31 -3.99 34.79
CA THR A 867 -30.35 -4.45 35.74
C THR A 867 -30.52 -3.37 36.81
N PRO A 868 -31.77 -2.93 37.10
CA PRO A 868 -32.02 -2.04 38.21
C PRO A 868 -31.47 -2.61 39.52
N ASP A 869 -30.90 -1.75 40.37
CA ASP A 869 -30.28 -2.11 41.66
C ASP A 869 -29.09 -3.09 41.58
N HIS A 870 -28.42 -3.19 40.40
CA HIS A 870 -27.19 -3.96 40.27
C HIS A 870 -26.11 -3.39 41.22
N PRO A 871 -25.30 -4.22 41.89
CA PRO A 871 -24.25 -3.73 42.84
C PRO A 871 -23.25 -2.74 42.25
N ALA A 872 -23.11 -2.70 40.93
CA ALA A 872 -22.27 -1.74 40.20
C ALA A 872 -22.92 -0.35 40.03
N ALA A 873 -24.23 -0.21 40.28
CA ALA A 873 -24.96 1.05 40.09
C ALA A 873 -24.39 2.18 40.99
N GLY A 874 -24.17 3.33 40.44
CA GLY A 874 -23.57 4.47 41.14
C GLY A 874 -22.06 4.35 41.39
N ARG A 875 -21.35 3.39 40.76
CA ARG A 875 -19.95 3.05 41.06
C ARG A 875 -19.06 2.98 39.83
N VAL A 876 -17.79 3.15 40.11
CA VAL A 876 -16.71 2.74 39.19
C VAL A 876 -16.30 1.32 39.56
N VAL A 877 -16.37 0.40 38.60
CA VAL A 877 -16.05 -1.02 38.78
C VAL A 877 -15.01 -1.47 37.72
N ASN A 878 -14.31 -2.55 37.97
CA ASN A 878 -13.36 -3.12 37.03
C ASN A 878 -13.95 -4.32 36.28
N ALA A 879 -13.53 -4.50 35.01
CA ALA A 879 -13.86 -5.68 34.23
C ALA A 879 -12.58 -6.43 33.86
N VAL A 880 -12.17 -7.40 34.65
CA VAL A 880 -10.93 -8.17 34.46
C VAL A 880 -11.24 -9.65 34.45
N SER A 881 -10.94 -10.36 33.36
CA SER A 881 -11.03 -11.82 33.25
C SER A 881 -9.81 -12.51 33.87
N GLY A 882 -8.67 -11.86 33.89
CA GLY A 882 -7.45 -12.41 34.48
C GLY A 882 -6.23 -11.51 34.32
N HIS A 883 -5.13 -12.06 34.83
CA HIS A 883 -3.82 -11.42 34.77
C HIS A 883 -2.83 -12.39 34.14
N VAL A 884 -1.96 -11.91 33.26
CA VAL A 884 -0.92 -12.72 32.64
C VAL A 884 0.43 -12.03 32.79
N SER A 885 1.44 -12.76 33.24
CA SER A 885 2.80 -12.22 33.30
C SER A 885 3.36 -11.98 31.91
N TRP A 886 4.21 -10.96 31.77
CA TRP A 886 4.87 -10.74 30.48
C TRP A 886 5.73 -11.91 30.04
N ALA A 887 6.33 -12.63 30.97
CA ALA A 887 7.10 -13.84 30.69
C ALA A 887 6.20 -14.95 30.10
N ASP A 888 5.04 -15.25 30.72
CA ASP A 888 4.10 -16.26 30.23
C ASP A 888 3.49 -15.83 28.89
N PHE A 889 3.06 -14.56 28.78
CA PHE A 889 2.48 -14.03 27.55
C PHE A 889 3.47 -14.14 26.39
N THR A 890 4.71 -13.71 26.58
CA THR A 890 5.72 -13.70 25.54
C THR A 890 6.15 -15.11 25.15
N THR A 891 6.28 -16.01 26.13
CA THR A 891 6.59 -17.42 25.89
C THR A 891 5.51 -18.09 25.02
N GLU A 892 4.22 -17.86 25.36
CA GLU A 892 3.12 -18.41 24.58
C GLU A 892 3.02 -17.75 23.18
N LEU A 893 3.26 -16.46 23.10
CA LEU A 893 3.28 -15.73 21.84
C LEU A 893 4.36 -16.24 20.88
N VAL A 894 5.57 -16.44 21.37
CA VAL A 894 6.69 -17.02 20.61
C VAL A 894 6.33 -18.43 20.12
N ARG A 895 5.74 -19.26 20.99
CA ARG A 895 5.27 -20.62 20.64
C ARG A 895 4.20 -20.58 19.54
N LEU A 896 3.21 -19.70 19.65
CA LEU A 896 2.10 -19.59 18.69
C LEU A 896 2.56 -19.08 17.32
N LEU A 897 3.53 -18.17 17.31
CA LEU A 897 4.13 -17.64 16.08
C LEU A 897 5.17 -18.60 15.47
N GLY A 898 5.51 -19.69 16.15
CA GLY A 898 6.58 -20.59 15.71
C GLY A 898 7.94 -19.87 15.61
N SER A 899 8.18 -18.89 16.46
CA SER A 899 9.36 -18.04 16.47
C SER A 899 10.48 -18.65 17.34
N ASP A 900 11.73 -18.43 16.94
CA ASP A 900 12.92 -18.80 17.73
C ASP A 900 13.42 -17.64 18.62
N SER A 901 12.60 -16.61 18.85
CA SER A 901 12.96 -15.46 19.68
C SER A 901 13.35 -15.88 21.08
N PRO A 902 14.59 -15.62 21.55
CA PRO A 902 14.95 -15.88 22.93
C PRO A 902 14.26 -14.85 23.84
N VAL A 903 13.58 -15.34 24.87
CA VAL A 903 12.96 -14.50 25.90
C VAL A 903 13.90 -14.44 27.11
N ALA A 904 14.35 -13.24 27.46
CA ALA A 904 15.28 -13.02 28.55
C ALA A 904 14.69 -12.07 29.62
N ALA A 905 14.70 -12.51 30.86
CA ALA A 905 14.37 -11.64 31.98
C ALA A 905 15.54 -10.68 32.29
N THR A 906 15.30 -9.37 32.19
CA THR A 906 16.33 -8.35 32.40
C THR A 906 15.73 -7.08 33.03
N PRO A 907 16.49 -6.39 33.92
CA PRO A 907 16.07 -5.08 34.44
C PRO A 907 15.98 -3.99 33.36
N ASP A 908 16.64 -4.19 32.20
CA ASP A 908 16.67 -3.26 31.07
C ASP A 908 15.44 -3.40 30.15
N ALA A 909 14.43 -4.19 30.54
CA ALA A 909 13.14 -4.26 29.82
C ALA A 909 12.47 -2.88 29.80
N GLU A 910 11.66 -2.63 28.76
CA GLU A 910 10.96 -1.36 28.58
C GLU A 910 10.18 -0.94 29.82
N GLU A 911 10.21 0.36 30.19
CA GLU A 911 9.53 0.89 31.39
C GLU A 911 8.03 0.58 31.41
N GLU A 912 7.40 0.51 30.24
CA GLU A 912 5.99 0.18 30.11
C GLU A 912 5.64 -1.24 30.56
N LEU A 913 6.60 -2.17 30.54
CA LEU A 913 6.41 -3.54 30.99
C LEU A 913 6.51 -3.69 32.52
N HIS A 914 7.07 -2.71 33.22
CA HIS A 914 7.22 -2.71 34.69
C HIS A 914 5.93 -2.27 35.39
N ARG A 915 4.81 -2.95 35.09
CA ARG A 915 3.48 -2.69 35.67
C ARG A 915 3.12 -3.81 36.64
N PRO A 916 3.25 -3.60 37.96
CA PRO A 916 3.04 -4.65 38.97
C PRO A 916 1.57 -4.68 39.48
N TRP A 917 0.61 -4.14 38.73
CA TRP A 917 -0.74 -3.88 39.22
C TRP A 917 -1.71 -5.02 38.90
N HIS A 918 -2.36 -5.55 39.96
CA HIS A 918 -3.47 -6.47 39.87
C HIS A 918 -4.77 -5.71 40.14
N TYR A 919 -5.63 -5.62 39.15
CA TYR A 919 -6.92 -4.95 39.28
C TYR A 919 -7.99 -5.96 39.70
N ARG A 920 -8.62 -5.71 40.85
CA ARG A 920 -9.71 -6.56 41.36
C ARG A 920 -11.03 -6.22 40.66
N ALA A 921 -11.83 -7.24 40.35
CA ALA A 921 -13.13 -7.15 39.72
C ALA A 921 -14.21 -7.89 40.53
N ASP A 922 -14.30 -7.54 41.80
CA ASP A 922 -15.14 -8.27 42.77
C ASP A 922 -16.67 -8.08 42.46
N THR A 923 -17.06 -6.89 42.04
CA THR A 923 -18.47 -6.56 41.77
C THR A 923 -19.04 -7.28 40.53
N LEU A 924 -18.18 -7.54 39.53
CA LEU A 924 -18.54 -8.16 38.26
C LEU A 924 -18.04 -9.62 38.15
N ALA A 925 -17.57 -10.23 39.22
CA ALA A 925 -16.93 -11.56 39.18
C ALA A 925 -17.85 -12.65 38.56
N GLY A 926 -19.16 -12.58 38.82
CA GLY A 926 -20.12 -13.53 38.24
C GLY A 926 -20.22 -13.44 36.71
N PRO A 927 -20.55 -12.28 36.12
CA PRO A 927 -20.57 -12.09 34.66
C PRO A 927 -19.24 -12.30 33.97
N LEU A 928 -18.14 -12.06 34.67
CA LEU A 928 -16.76 -12.22 34.15
C LEU A 928 -16.20 -13.63 34.30
N ALA A 929 -16.95 -14.55 34.95
CA ALA A 929 -16.53 -15.94 35.06
C ALA A 929 -16.26 -16.53 33.66
N PRO A 930 -15.08 -17.16 33.45
CA PRO A 930 -14.67 -17.62 32.13
C PRO A 930 -15.58 -18.75 31.64
N GLU A 931 -15.94 -18.72 30.38
CA GLU A 931 -16.62 -19.79 29.67
C GLU A 931 -15.61 -20.60 28.85
N PRO A 932 -15.99 -21.83 28.38
CA PRO A 932 -15.11 -22.62 27.53
C PRO A 932 -14.62 -21.85 26.31
N GLY A 933 -13.30 -21.78 26.10
CA GLY A 933 -12.67 -21.03 25.05
C GLY A 933 -12.34 -19.57 25.40
N GLU A 934 -12.63 -19.12 26.61
CA GLU A 934 -12.28 -17.78 27.11
C GLU A 934 -11.02 -17.81 28.02
N ASP A 935 -10.24 -18.90 28.02
CA ASP A 935 -8.90 -18.91 28.60
C ASP A 935 -7.95 -18.05 27.76
N TRP A 936 -7.04 -17.34 28.41
CA TRP A 936 -6.18 -16.38 27.72
C TRP A 936 -5.30 -17.00 26.63
N ARG A 937 -4.91 -18.29 26.79
CA ARG A 937 -4.11 -19.00 25.78
C ARG A 937 -4.95 -19.32 24.54
N ASP A 938 -6.20 -19.76 24.74
CA ASP A 938 -7.12 -20.05 23.64
C ASP A 938 -7.46 -18.76 22.87
N VAL A 939 -7.67 -17.67 23.61
CA VAL A 939 -7.98 -16.34 23.03
C VAL A 939 -6.76 -15.81 22.28
N LEU A 940 -5.57 -15.86 22.86
CA LEU A 940 -4.34 -15.42 22.20
C LEU A 940 -4.07 -16.26 20.94
N ALA A 941 -4.27 -17.58 21.00
CA ALA A 941 -4.15 -18.47 19.84
C ALA A 941 -5.14 -18.09 18.72
N ALA A 942 -6.36 -17.71 19.07
CA ALA A 942 -7.37 -17.24 18.10
C ALA A 942 -7.04 -15.85 17.51
N MET A 943 -6.35 -14.99 18.28
CA MET A 943 -5.94 -13.65 17.83
C MET A 943 -4.68 -13.68 16.96
N VAL A 944 -3.78 -14.63 17.19
CA VAL A 944 -2.52 -14.78 16.43
C VAL A 944 -2.76 -15.47 15.08
N ARG A 945 -3.73 -16.39 15.00
CA ARG A 945 -4.19 -17.03 13.74
C ARG A 945 -4.96 -16.05 12.87
#